data_7313592f5d779a5b90ffe884a301a27c
#
_entry.id   7313592f5d779a5b90ffe884a301a27c
#
_cell.length_a   1.000
_cell.length_b   1.000
_cell.length_c   1.000
_cell.angle_alpha   90.00
_cell.angle_beta   90.00
_cell.angle_gamma   90.00
#
_symmetry.space_group_name_H-M   'P 1'
#
loop_
_entity.id
_entity.type
_entity.pdbx_description
1 polymer ?
#
loop_
_entity_poly.entity_id
_entity_poly.type
_entity_poly.pdbx_seq_one_letter_code
_entity_poly.pdbx_strand_id
1 'polypeptide(L)'
;MDAKLFSNARSVFFALMAFPVMCSTSAAFAQGANGGGGSAPATTPAGNSETPWPIVLGTRAAALERSWPIVDQVVLVPDGRTYLDELSRWTETTRWPVLFEDDVYAPLFVRGFKPARVVRRASVGAMPEARADREKLIATSAAEAIKDGAVDIVAACGARGFAPPMVVLASADDSAWPAAAALAAGRGAPIHWTSDDFGRVNDKMNSATFVQLATELERAADRTGLPWQGLGDAIDAFVVCREIAWKCDPELPEALKVNIPSGPFPTAPGQPVATLNTLGRHRDGMWWAMGSGIVGSEARSAYVAMASLFSPRESAWLFHTYDAGNGWNDYDTAKAVEPLEAQGMVVQSWGRDQSTLDGWRRILMGGFGSDVLFVNSHGVATQFGLAAGGTATARDVPVFDRPSMVHFLHSFSLEFPANDECIGGAFLDAGAYAYFGSVYEPLLMAFIPPELLVQRADAMIPFAIAARQFEGPLARPWRTMSYGDPLALLASKKKIGAKRVAPTEDTAASLRDEAVLFLKEWKESKDATKLAAAMKSLELAGEDERVRQAWKIASASEGAKDAAPYALGALFRARDLDNFAVAYAMTSKPNRVARQMLWQLALPRLTTIMDPRIVALLARDPRGNDPSLDLLMLKPAGQRLLGDAGWRAAMDRLARETQNETARGKIEALR
;
A
#
# COMPACT_ATOMS: atom_id res chain seq x y z
N MET A 1 35.32 -17.95 -16.82
CA MET A 1 35.89 -16.76 -16.16
C MET A 1 34.85 -16.34 -15.14
N ASP A 2 35.04 -16.69 -14.12
CA ASP A 2 35.44 -16.72 -12.75
C ASP A 2 34.26 -16.73 -11.78
N ALA A 3 33.98 -17.94 -11.28
CA ALA A 3 33.00 -18.22 -10.21
C ALA A 3 33.52 -17.78 -8.81
N LYS A 4 34.49 -16.89 -8.72
CA LYS A 4 35.15 -16.49 -7.46
C LYS A 4 34.67 -15.17 -6.84
N LEU A 5 33.81 -14.42 -7.49
CA LEU A 5 33.32 -13.13 -6.96
C LEU A 5 32.09 -13.23 -6.06
N PHE A 6 31.43 -14.38 -5.99
CA PHE A 6 30.24 -14.55 -5.13
C PHE A 6 30.50 -15.23 -3.79
N SER A 7 31.75 -15.69 -3.53
CA SER A 7 32.12 -16.41 -2.30
C SER A 7 32.38 -15.50 -1.09
N ASN A 8 32.73 -14.24 -1.29
CA ASN A 8 33.11 -13.35 -0.19
C ASN A 8 31.96 -12.57 0.47
N ALA A 9 30.77 -12.56 -0.12
CA ALA A 9 29.61 -11.92 0.51
C ALA A 9 28.94 -12.75 1.61
N ARG A 10 29.20 -14.08 1.64
CA ARG A 10 28.62 -14.97 2.64
C ARG A 10 29.31 -14.98 4.01
N SER A 11 30.57 -14.56 4.09
CA SER A 11 31.35 -14.62 5.33
C SER A 11 31.26 -13.39 6.23
N VAL A 12 30.75 -12.26 5.74
CA VAL A 12 30.62 -11.03 6.55
C VAL A 12 29.27 -10.98 7.29
N PHE A 13 28.28 -11.75 6.87
CA PHE A 13 26.93 -11.73 7.45
C PHE A 13 26.77 -12.54 8.76
N PHE A 14 27.66 -13.49 9.05
CA PHE A 14 27.49 -14.40 10.19
C PHE A 14 28.13 -13.95 11.51
N ALA A 15 28.95 -12.88 11.51
CA ALA A 15 29.68 -12.44 12.71
C ALA A 15 28.95 -11.39 13.57
N LEU A 16 27.76 -10.89 13.16
CA LEU A 16 27.10 -9.73 13.79
C LEU A 16 25.90 -10.04 14.66
N MET A 17 25.58 -11.32 14.91
CA MET A 17 24.30 -11.70 15.53
C MET A 17 24.43 -12.37 16.92
N ALA A 18 25.45 -12.07 17.68
CA ALA A 18 25.56 -12.57 19.06
C ALA A 18 25.58 -11.41 20.07
N PHE A 19 24.41 -10.85 20.35
CA PHE A 19 24.22 -10.04 21.56
C PHE A 19 22.91 -10.40 22.25
N PRO A 20 22.93 -10.67 23.57
CA PRO A 20 21.72 -10.88 24.32
C PRO A 20 20.94 -9.57 24.42
N VAL A 21 19.71 -9.57 23.95
CA VAL A 21 18.73 -8.53 24.24
C VAL A 21 18.43 -8.60 25.74
N MET A 22 18.97 -7.67 26.51
CA MET A 22 18.44 -7.43 27.85
C MET A 22 17.05 -6.84 27.70
N CYS A 23 16.03 -7.67 27.78
CA CYS A 23 14.65 -7.25 28.03
C CYS A 23 14.58 -6.69 29.46
N SER A 24 14.60 -5.38 29.59
CA SER A 24 14.16 -4.74 30.85
C SER A 24 12.64 -4.78 30.88
N THR A 25 12.09 -5.82 31.47
CA THR A 25 10.69 -5.88 31.89
C THR A 25 10.49 -4.86 33.02
N SER A 26 9.86 -3.74 32.72
CA SER A 26 9.27 -2.86 33.72
C SER A 26 7.91 -3.40 34.13
N ALA A 27 7.92 -4.38 35.03
CA ALA A 27 6.78 -4.72 35.85
C ALA A 27 7.20 -4.52 37.30
N ALA A 28 6.86 -3.38 37.85
CA ALA A 28 6.94 -3.14 39.29
C ALA A 28 5.55 -2.77 39.79
N PHE A 29 4.87 -3.73 40.38
CA PHE A 29 3.85 -3.47 41.36
C PHE A 29 4.12 -4.27 42.64
N ALA A 30 4.30 -3.45 43.71
CA ALA A 30 3.85 -3.65 45.08
C ALA A 30 4.64 -4.48 46.06
N GLN A 31 4.87 -3.80 47.15
CA GLN A 31 4.74 -4.13 48.57
C GLN A 31 5.99 -4.41 49.36
N GLY A 32 6.08 -3.59 50.38
CA GLY A 32 6.40 -4.04 51.72
C GLY A 32 7.36 -3.20 52.56
N ALA A 33 6.86 -2.27 53.28
CA ALA A 33 7.01 -1.95 54.71
C ALA A 33 8.39 -1.73 55.41
N ASN A 34 8.41 -0.56 56.06
CA ASN A 34 8.92 -0.21 57.38
C ASN A 34 10.32 0.38 57.57
N GLY A 35 10.29 1.62 58.04
CA GLY A 35 11.14 2.07 59.14
C GLY A 35 11.83 3.43 59.00
N GLY A 36 11.27 4.48 59.59
CA GLY A 36 12.07 5.45 60.33
C GLY A 36 12.32 6.85 59.76
N GLY A 37 11.60 7.84 60.21
CA GLY A 37 12.20 9.13 60.64
C GLY A 37 12.27 10.29 59.65
N GLY A 38 11.31 11.23 59.73
CA GLY A 38 11.66 12.64 59.79
C GLY A 38 11.72 13.46 58.52
N SER A 39 10.77 14.35 58.43
CA SER A 39 10.58 15.57 57.65
C SER A 39 9.58 15.41 56.47
N ALA A 40 8.51 16.21 56.56
CA ALA A 40 7.43 16.27 55.61
C ALA A 40 7.95 16.67 54.22
N PRO A 41 7.67 15.89 53.17
CA PRO A 41 7.81 16.35 51.81
C PRO A 41 6.48 16.99 51.36
N ALA A 42 6.63 18.05 50.62
CA ALA A 42 5.56 18.64 49.85
C ALA A 42 4.76 17.56 49.12
N THR A 43 3.45 17.58 49.30
CA THR A 43 2.50 16.77 48.56
C THR A 43 2.63 17.05 47.06
N THR A 44 3.33 16.18 46.37
CA THR A 44 3.22 16.07 44.89
C THR A 44 1.78 15.66 44.61
N PRO A 45 1.04 16.37 43.76
CA PRO A 45 -0.29 15.92 43.34
C PRO A 45 -0.17 14.53 42.73
N ALA A 46 -1.05 13.61 43.10
CA ALA A 46 -1.20 12.32 42.46
C ALA A 46 -1.36 12.58 40.95
N GLY A 47 -0.36 12.18 40.16
CA GLY A 47 -0.36 12.39 38.72
C GLY A 47 -1.59 11.72 38.13
N ASN A 48 -2.45 12.49 37.50
CA ASN A 48 -3.37 12.00 36.49
C ASN A 48 -2.49 11.24 35.47
N SER A 49 -2.70 9.94 35.27
CA SER A 49 -2.08 9.21 34.20
C SER A 49 -2.71 9.69 32.89
N GLU A 50 -2.13 10.71 32.27
CA GLU A 50 -2.58 11.18 30.96
C GLU A 50 -2.47 10.04 29.97
N THR A 51 -3.53 9.86 29.19
CA THR A 51 -3.54 8.85 28.11
C THR A 51 -2.38 9.15 27.15
N PRO A 52 -1.54 8.16 26.77
CA PRO A 52 -0.43 8.39 25.85
C PRO A 52 -0.87 9.03 24.54
N TRP A 53 -0.11 10.01 24.06
CA TRP A 53 -0.43 10.79 22.86
C TRP A 53 -0.82 9.95 21.63
N PRO A 54 -0.18 8.80 21.30
CA PRO A 54 -0.53 8.06 20.10
C PRO A 54 -1.90 7.38 20.22
N ILE A 55 -2.35 7.06 21.44
CA ILE A 55 -3.69 6.56 21.71
C ILE A 55 -4.71 7.70 21.57
N VAL A 56 -4.38 8.91 22.05
CA VAL A 56 -5.22 10.10 21.86
C VAL A 56 -5.42 10.40 20.39
N LEU A 57 -4.33 10.42 19.60
CA LEU A 57 -4.39 10.66 18.16
C LEU A 57 -5.26 9.62 17.44
N GLY A 58 -5.04 8.34 17.72
CA GLY A 58 -5.84 7.27 17.09
C GLY A 58 -7.30 7.26 17.55
N THR A 59 -7.57 7.64 18.81
CA THR A 59 -8.94 7.82 19.29
C THR A 59 -9.65 8.96 18.56
N ARG A 60 -8.95 10.06 18.28
CA ARG A 60 -9.45 11.17 17.44
C ARG A 60 -9.76 10.69 16.03
N ALA A 61 -8.84 9.92 15.40
CA ALA A 61 -9.05 9.33 14.08
C ALA A 61 -10.28 8.38 14.07
N ALA A 62 -10.41 7.52 15.08
CA ALA A 62 -11.57 6.62 15.23
C ALA A 62 -12.88 7.38 15.46
N ALA A 63 -12.83 8.48 16.23
CA ALA A 63 -14.00 9.33 16.46
C ALA A 63 -14.48 9.99 15.15
N LEU A 64 -13.55 10.46 14.30
CA LEU A 64 -13.88 10.98 12.98
C LEU A 64 -14.52 9.90 12.10
N GLU A 65 -13.93 8.70 12.01
CA GLU A 65 -14.49 7.59 11.22
C GLU A 65 -15.90 7.19 11.71
N ARG A 66 -16.15 7.25 13.00
CA ARG A 66 -17.44 6.92 13.63
C ARG A 66 -18.50 8.01 13.41
N SER A 67 -18.08 9.27 13.36
CA SER A 67 -19.00 10.41 13.26
C SER A 67 -19.61 10.56 11.85
N TRP A 68 -19.05 9.93 10.84
CA TRP A 68 -19.51 10.06 9.46
C TRP A 68 -20.02 8.73 8.89
N PRO A 69 -21.36 8.53 8.85
CA PRO A 69 -21.95 7.36 8.23
C PRO A 69 -21.50 7.16 6.78
N ILE A 70 -21.18 5.93 6.44
CA ILE A 70 -20.70 5.53 5.11
C ILE A 70 -21.90 5.06 4.29
N VAL A 71 -22.23 5.75 3.21
CA VAL A 71 -23.23 5.31 2.27
C VAL A 71 -22.75 4.07 1.52
N ASP A 72 -23.59 3.06 1.41
CA ASP A 72 -23.30 1.77 0.79
C ASP A 72 -23.26 1.85 -0.74
N GLN A 73 -22.45 2.76 -1.27
CA GLN A 73 -22.24 2.95 -2.69
C GLN A 73 -20.76 3.31 -2.98
N VAL A 74 -20.36 3.12 -4.23
CA VAL A 74 -19.11 3.64 -4.79
C VAL A 74 -19.45 4.49 -6.00
N VAL A 75 -18.82 5.65 -6.11
CA VAL A 75 -18.98 6.56 -7.26
C VAL A 75 -17.70 6.54 -8.09
N LEU A 76 -17.85 6.25 -9.40
CA LEU A 76 -16.78 6.30 -10.39
C LEU A 76 -16.88 7.61 -11.17
N VAL A 77 -15.74 8.31 -11.29
CA VAL A 77 -15.63 9.60 -11.97
C VAL A 77 -14.63 9.53 -13.11
N PRO A 78 -14.85 10.28 -14.23
CA PRO A 78 -13.96 10.25 -15.38
C PRO A 78 -12.74 11.17 -15.25
N ASP A 79 -12.79 12.19 -14.40
CA ASP A 79 -11.80 13.27 -14.35
C ASP A 79 -11.72 13.95 -12.98
N GLY A 80 -10.66 14.77 -12.81
CA GLY A 80 -10.38 15.43 -11.54
C GLY A 80 -11.43 16.48 -11.14
N ARG A 81 -12.06 17.16 -12.11
CA ARG A 81 -13.10 18.15 -11.79
C ARG A 81 -14.33 17.46 -11.18
N THR A 82 -14.75 16.35 -11.79
CA THR A 82 -15.87 15.56 -11.33
C THR A 82 -15.55 14.88 -9.98
N TYR A 83 -14.28 14.51 -9.76
CA TYR A 83 -13.82 13.99 -8.46
C TYR A 83 -14.04 15.02 -7.34
N LEU A 84 -13.67 16.28 -7.54
CA LEU A 84 -13.85 17.34 -6.56
C LEU A 84 -15.33 17.71 -6.37
N ASP A 85 -16.12 17.74 -7.45
CA ASP A 85 -17.55 17.97 -7.38
C ASP A 85 -18.24 16.89 -6.54
N GLU A 86 -17.85 15.63 -6.71
CA GLU A 86 -18.42 14.52 -5.93
C GLU A 86 -17.95 14.52 -4.46
N LEU A 87 -16.70 14.94 -4.18
CA LEU A 87 -16.22 15.10 -2.80
C LEU A 87 -16.99 16.24 -2.07
N SER A 88 -17.25 17.37 -2.73
CA SER A 88 -17.97 18.51 -2.12
C SER A 88 -19.42 18.17 -1.75
N ARG A 89 -19.98 17.08 -2.32
CA ARG A 89 -21.30 16.57 -1.97
C ARG A 89 -21.33 15.74 -0.68
N TRP A 90 -20.16 15.41 -0.12
CA TRP A 90 -20.13 14.82 1.21
C TRP A 90 -20.76 15.77 2.23
N THR A 91 -21.47 15.20 3.19
CA THR A 91 -22.18 16.00 4.21
C THR A 91 -21.75 15.58 5.60
N GLU A 92 -22.28 16.26 6.58
CA GLU A 92 -22.11 15.92 8.00
C GLU A 92 -22.66 14.53 8.34
N THR A 93 -23.57 14.00 7.52
CA THR A 93 -24.31 12.77 7.81
C THR A 93 -24.05 11.65 6.83
N THR A 94 -23.39 11.93 5.70
CA THR A 94 -23.19 10.92 4.64
C THR A 94 -21.88 11.14 3.89
N ARG A 95 -21.13 10.05 3.70
CA ARG A 95 -19.92 9.99 2.88
C ARG A 95 -19.88 8.67 2.12
N TRP A 96 -19.26 8.67 0.96
CA TRP A 96 -19.10 7.50 0.12
C TRP A 96 -17.75 7.53 -0.61
N PRO A 97 -17.19 6.35 -0.97
CA PRO A 97 -15.97 6.31 -1.78
C PRO A 97 -16.19 6.92 -3.16
N VAL A 98 -15.23 7.75 -3.58
CA VAL A 98 -15.16 8.35 -4.91
C VAL A 98 -13.84 7.93 -5.55
N LEU A 99 -13.89 7.31 -6.73
CA LEU A 99 -12.72 6.76 -7.43
C LEU A 99 -12.73 7.20 -8.89
N PHE A 100 -11.55 7.39 -9.46
CA PHE A 100 -11.44 7.47 -10.92
C PHE A 100 -11.80 6.13 -11.54
N GLU A 101 -12.51 6.18 -12.69
CA GLU A 101 -12.77 4.96 -13.45
C GLU A 101 -11.48 4.49 -14.11
N ASP A 102 -10.93 3.38 -13.62
CA ASP A 102 -9.73 2.73 -14.14
C ASP A 102 -9.87 1.21 -14.08
N ASP A 103 -8.96 0.50 -14.75
CA ASP A 103 -9.03 -0.96 -14.89
C ASP A 103 -8.30 -1.71 -13.75
N VAL A 104 -7.70 -1.02 -12.77
CA VAL A 104 -6.87 -1.62 -11.71
C VAL A 104 -7.42 -1.33 -10.32
N TYR A 105 -7.46 -0.07 -9.93
CA TYR A 105 -7.73 0.34 -8.55
C TYR A 105 -9.22 0.41 -8.22
N ALA A 106 -10.05 0.89 -9.18
CA ALA A 106 -11.49 0.95 -8.97
C ALA A 106 -12.12 -0.43 -8.76
N PRO A 107 -11.89 -1.45 -9.62
CA PRO A 107 -12.44 -2.77 -9.39
C PRO A 107 -11.85 -3.46 -8.16
N LEU A 108 -10.57 -3.21 -7.82
CA LEU A 108 -9.95 -3.70 -6.60
C LEU A 108 -10.65 -3.17 -5.35
N PHE A 109 -10.91 -1.86 -5.31
CA PHE A 109 -11.64 -1.23 -4.22
C PHE A 109 -13.05 -1.77 -4.08
N VAL A 110 -13.81 -1.84 -5.19
CA VAL A 110 -15.20 -2.31 -5.20
C VAL A 110 -15.31 -3.72 -4.65
N ARG A 111 -14.40 -4.64 -5.01
CA ARG A 111 -14.39 -6.01 -4.47
C ARG A 111 -14.12 -6.07 -2.97
N GLY A 112 -13.21 -5.23 -2.47
CA GLY A 112 -12.92 -5.16 -1.03
C GLY A 112 -14.06 -4.51 -0.25
N PHE A 113 -14.58 -3.40 -0.73
CA PHE A 113 -15.65 -2.63 -0.08
C PHE A 113 -17.03 -3.31 -0.19
N LYS A 114 -17.31 -4.03 -1.31
CA LYS A 114 -18.59 -4.72 -1.58
C LYS A 114 -19.79 -3.81 -1.43
N PRO A 115 -19.91 -2.75 -2.25
CA PRO A 115 -21.02 -1.81 -2.17
C PRO A 115 -22.34 -2.46 -2.64
N ALA A 116 -23.46 -2.00 -2.08
CA ALA A 116 -24.78 -2.32 -2.63
C ALA A 116 -24.93 -1.77 -4.06
N ARG A 117 -24.22 -0.68 -4.38
CA ARG A 117 -24.37 0.03 -5.63
C ARG A 117 -23.02 0.65 -6.10
N VAL A 118 -22.73 0.54 -7.39
CA VAL A 118 -21.66 1.28 -8.05
C VAL A 118 -22.29 2.14 -9.14
N VAL A 119 -22.02 3.45 -9.13
CA VAL A 119 -22.56 4.40 -10.10
C VAL A 119 -21.44 5.15 -10.81
N ARG A 120 -21.70 5.55 -12.06
CA ARG A 120 -20.79 6.35 -12.87
C ARG A 120 -21.31 7.78 -12.98
N ARG A 121 -20.42 8.76 -12.90
CA ARG A 121 -20.74 10.16 -13.17
C ARG A 121 -20.29 10.58 -14.57
N ALA A 122 -21.08 11.44 -15.17
CA ALA A 122 -20.63 12.17 -16.35
C ALA A 122 -19.65 13.28 -15.93
N SER A 123 -18.74 13.66 -16.83
CA SER A 123 -17.85 14.79 -16.61
C SER A 123 -18.64 16.10 -16.43
N VAL A 124 -18.26 16.86 -15.40
CA VAL A 124 -18.83 18.19 -15.11
C VAL A 124 -17.98 19.32 -15.67
N GLY A 125 -16.88 19.01 -16.33
CA GLY A 125 -15.97 19.97 -16.96
C GLY A 125 -14.50 19.71 -16.69
N ALA A 126 -13.64 20.63 -17.08
CA ALA A 126 -12.18 20.52 -16.90
C ALA A 126 -11.71 21.18 -15.60
N MET A 127 -10.54 20.75 -15.11
CA MET A 127 -9.82 21.45 -14.04
C MET A 127 -9.37 22.83 -14.53
N PRO A 128 -9.30 23.85 -13.65
CA PRO A 128 -8.75 25.15 -14.00
C PRO A 128 -7.31 25.04 -14.52
N GLU A 129 -6.96 25.85 -15.53
CA GLU A 129 -5.59 25.88 -16.06
C GLU A 129 -4.60 26.54 -15.09
N ALA A 130 -5.03 27.63 -14.42
CA ALA A 130 -4.17 28.32 -13.47
C ALA A 130 -4.01 27.50 -12.17
N ARG A 131 -2.77 27.34 -11.74
CA ARG A 131 -2.42 26.57 -10.54
C ARG A 131 -3.14 27.10 -9.29
N ALA A 132 -3.13 28.41 -9.08
CA ALA A 132 -3.78 29.03 -7.92
C ALA A 132 -5.29 28.73 -7.86
N ASP A 133 -5.95 28.67 -9.03
CA ASP A 133 -7.36 28.31 -9.09
C ASP A 133 -7.60 26.84 -8.82
N ARG A 134 -6.68 25.94 -9.25
CA ARG A 134 -6.72 24.52 -8.86
C ARG A 134 -6.56 24.34 -7.35
N GLU A 135 -5.53 24.96 -6.74
CA GLU A 135 -5.29 24.94 -5.31
C GLU A 135 -6.52 25.42 -4.52
N LYS A 136 -7.09 26.53 -4.94
CA LYS A 136 -8.32 27.08 -4.33
C LYS A 136 -9.50 26.12 -4.47
N LEU A 137 -9.72 25.58 -5.67
CA LEU A 137 -10.82 24.65 -5.94
C LEU A 137 -10.70 23.40 -5.05
N ILE A 138 -9.52 22.79 -4.99
CA ILE A 138 -9.28 21.59 -4.19
C ILE A 138 -9.53 21.89 -2.70
N ALA A 139 -8.96 22.97 -2.17
CA ALA A 139 -9.12 23.34 -0.78
C ALA A 139 -10.59 23.65 -0.42
N THR A 140 -11.30 24.39 -1.28
CA THR A 140 -12.72 24.71 -1.07
C THR A 140 -13.59 23.47 -1.11
N SER A 141 -13.42 22.58 -2.10
CA SER A 141 -14.18 21.33 -2.19
C SER A 141 -13.96 20.44 -0.95
N ALA A 142 -12.73 20.41 -0.43
CA ALA A 142 -12.45 19.65 0.78
C ALA A 142 -13.07 20.29 2.04
N ALA A 143 -13.07 21.61 2.16
CA ALA A 143 -13.71 22.32 3.26
C ALA A 143 -15.24 22.14 3.25
N GLU A 144 -15.85 22.26 2.07
CA GLU A 144 -17.29 22.06 1.86
C GLU A 144 -17.74 20.65 2.24
N ALA A 145 -16.91 19.62 1.96
CA ALA A 145 -17.15 18.23 2.38
C ALA A 145 -17.18 18.04 3.90
N ILE A 146 -16.60 18.95 4.67
CA ILE A 146 -16.62 18.93 6.15
C ILE A 146 -17.82 19.70 6.68
N LYS A 147 -18.07 20.87 6.09
CA LYS A 147 -19.14 21.79 6.51
C LYS A 147 -19.67 22.54 5.29
N ASP A 148 -20.95 22.41 5.03
CA ASP A 148 -21.65 23.12 3.96
C ASP A 148 -21.34 24.63 3.96
N GLY A 149 -20.98 25.17 2.80
CA GLY A 149 -20.59 26.54 2.58
C GLY A 149 -19.22 26.96 3.15
N ALA A 150 -18.42 26.03 3.70
CA ALA A 150 -17.09 26.34 4.19
C ALA A 150 -16.08 26.48 3.03
N VAL A 151 -15.13 27.39 3.22
CA VAL A 151 -14.02 27.64 2.27
C VAL A 151 -12.64 27.39 2.89
N ASP A 152 -12.60 27.16 4.22
CA ASP A 152 -11.39 26.90 5.00
C ASP A 152 -11.57 25.66 5.86
N ILE A 153 -10.60 24.74 5.82
CA ILE A 153 -10.67 23.44 6.48
C ILE A 153 -10.59 23.58 8.00
N VAL A 154 -9.70 24.44 8.52
CA VAL A 154 -9.54 24.63 9.97
C VAL A 154 -10.82 25.22 10.57
N ALA A 155 -11.38 26.23 9.91
CA ALA A 155 -12.64 26.84 10.31
C ALA A 155 -13.81 25.83 10.23
N ALA A 156 -13.85 25.00 9.18
CA ALA A 156 -14.87 23.95 9.01
C ALA A 156 -14.79 22.90 10.14
N CYS A 157 -13.58 22.47 10.49
CA CYS A 157 -13.34 21.54 11.60
C CYS A 157 -13.77 22.16 12.95
N GLY A 158 -13.39 23.41 13.20
CA GLY A 158 -13.77 24.15 14.42
C GLY A 158 -15.29 24.29 14.55
N ALA A 159 -15.99 24.61 13.44
CA ALA A 159 -17.45 24.66 13.41
C ALA A 159 -18.12 23.29 13.71
N ARG A 160 -17.38 22.19 13.51
CA ARG A 160 -17.80 20.82 13.82
C ARG A 160 -17.34 20.35 15.21
N GLY A 161 -16.62 21.18 15.96
CA GLY A 161 -16.17 20.88 17.32
C GLY A 161 -14.94 19.98 17.40
N PHE A 162 -14.12 19.90 16.36
CA PHE A 162 -12.86 19.16 16.41
C PHE A 162 -11.70 19.95 15.79
N ALA A 163 -10.47 19.67 16.23
CA ALA A 163 -9.25 20.20 15.64
C ALA A 163 -8.68 19.24 14.58
N PRO A 164 -8.09 19.74 13.49
CA PRO A 164 -7.31 18.91 12.57
C PRO A 164 -6.26 18.07 13.33
N PRO A 165 -6.20 16.74 13.11
CA PRO A 165 -5.18 15.89 13.73
C PRO A 165 -3.86 15.86 12.98
N MET A 166 -3.84 16.34 11.75
CA MET A 166 -2.70 16.28 10.83
C MET A 166 -2.74 17.40 9.80
N VAL A 167 -1.62 17.61 9.11
CA VAL A 167 -1.51 18.48 7.93
C VAL A 167 -1.12 17.70 6.69
N VAL A 168 -1.48 18.24 5.51
CA VAL A 168 -1.12 17.69 4.20
C VAL A 168 -0.15 18.64 3.50
N LEU A 169 0.98 18.14 3.04
CA LEU A 169 1.88 18.83 2.13
C LEU A 169 1.64 18.31 0.70
N ALA A 170 1.29 19.17 -0.24
CA ALA A 170 0.90 18.77 -1.59
C ALA A 170 1.37 19.75 -2.68
N SER A 171 1.22 19.34 -3.92
CA SER A 171 1.31 20.20 -5.11
C SER A 171 0.08 19.96 -5.99
N ALA A 172 -0.57 21.02 -6.46
CA ALA A 172 -1.69 20.89 -7.38
C ALA A 172 -1.30 20.44 -8.80
N ASP A 173 0.01 20.42 -9.09
CA ASP A 173 0.58 19.91 -10.34
C ASP A 173 1.06 18.46 -10.23
N ASP A 174 1.07 17.89 -9.03
CA ASP A 174 1.46 16.50 -8.80
C ASP A 174 0.25 15.58 -8.89
N SER A 175 0.41 14.40 -9.50
CA SER A 175 -0.68 13.43 -9.67
C SER A 175 -1.19 12.82 -8.35
N ALA A 176 -0.56 13.08 -7.21
CA ALA A 176 -1.06 12.67 -5.90
C ALA A 176 -2.03 13.68 -5.25
N TRP A 177 -2.36 14.80 -5.91
CA TRP A 177 -3.32 15.79 -5.39
C TRP A 177 -4.69 15.20 -5.00
N PRO A 178 -5.24 14.15 -5.68
CA PRO A 178 -6.52 13.58 -5.25
C PRO A 178 -6.48 12.96 -3.85
N ALA A 179 -5.33 12.39 -3.44
CA ALA A 179 -5.17 11.92 -2.07
C ALA A 179 -5.19 13.10 -1.08
N ALA A 180 -4.54 14.22 -1.42
CA ALA A 180 -4.58 15.42 -0.58
C ALA A 180 -6.02 15.92 -0.38
N ALA A 181 -6.80 16.01 -1.46
CA ALA A 181 -8.21 16.42 -1.40
C ALA A 181 -9.05 15.46 -0.53
N ALA A 182 -8.91 14.15 -0.74
CA ALA A 182 -9.67 13.15 -0.01
C ALA A 182 -9.31 13.10 1.49
N LEU A 183 -8.03 13.20 1.83
CA LEU A 183 -7.60 13.22 3.24
C LEU A 183 -7.94 14.55 3.92
N ALA A 184 -7.88 15.66 3.19
CA ALA A 184 -8.35 16.94 3.69
C ALA A 184 -9.85 16.87 4.05
N ALA A 185 -10.68 16.35 3.13
CA ALA A 185 -12.11 16.15 3.35
C ALA A 185 -12.39 15.08 4.42
N GLY A 186 -11.67 13.95 4.38
CA GLY A 186 -11.93 12.77 5.20
C GLY A 186 -11.35 12.80 6.61
N ARG A 187 -10.26 13.53 6.82
CA ARG A 187 -9.54 13.65 8.11
C ARG A 187 -9.60 15.07 8.69
N GLY A 188 -10.14 16.03 7.93
CA GLY A 188 -10.10 17.44 8.33
C GLY A 188 -8.67 18.02 8.28
N ALA A 189 -7.84 17.56 7.35
CA ALA A 189 -6.44 17.91 7.27
C ALA A 189 -6.19 19.13 6.37
N PRO A 190 -5.74 20.29 6.90
CA PRO A 190 -5.42 21.45 6.06
C PRO A 190 -4.32 21.13 5.06
N ILE A 191 -4.45 21.66 3.84
CA ILE A 191 -3.48 21.47 2.78
C ILE A 191 -2.54 22.66 2.70
N HIS A 192 -1.25 22.40 2.73
CA HIS A 192 -0.19 23.35 2.40
C HIS A 192 0.37 23.04 1.02
N TRP A 193 0.35 24.04 0.15
CA TRP A 193 0.79 23.92 -1.22
C TRP A 193 2.25 24.35 -1.38
N THR A 194 3.05 23.55 -2.09
CA THR A 194 4.42 23.90 -2.46
C THR A 194 4.73 23.49 -3.90
N SER A 195 5.53 24.33 -4.59
CA SER A 195 6.01 24.08 -5.95
C SER A 195 7.47 23.69 -6.01
N ASP A 196 8.16 23.70 -4.87
CA ASP A 196 9.59 23.44 -4.81
C ASP A 196 9.89 21.99 -5.25
N ASP A 197 11.07 21.79 -5.84
CA ASP A 197 11.52 20.47 -6.23
C ASP A 197 12.26 19.81 -5.05
N PHE A 198 11.70 18.69 -4.59
CA PHE A 198 12.26 17.86 -3.52
C PHE A 198 12.77 16.50 -4.04
N GLY A 199 13.04 16.40 -5.34
CA GLY A 199 13.50 15.18 -6.01
C GLY A 199 12.40 14.16 -6.24
N ARG A 200 12.80 13.02 -6.80
CA ARG A 200 11.90 11.89 -7.09
C ARG A 200 12.04 10.80 -6.05
N VAL A 201 11.05 9.94 -5.94
CA VAL A 201 10.97 8.90 -4.90
C VAL A 201 12.21 8.00 -4.81
N ASN A 202 12.88 7.72 -5.93
CA ASN A 202 14.11 6.91 -5.96
C ASN A 202 15.37 7.68 -5.62
N ASP A 203 15.33 9.01 -5.61
CA ASP A 203 16.48 9.87 -5.38
C ASP A 203 16.92 9.87 -3.90
N LYS A 204 18.06 10.48 -3.65
CA LYS A 204 18.55 10.82 -2.32
C LYS A 204 18.64 12.34 -2.18
N MET A 205 17.88 12.88 -1.24
CA MET A 205 17.84 14.30 -0.91
C MET A 205 19.09 14.70 -0.11
N ASN A 206 19.69 15.83 -0.47
CA ASN A 206 20.77 16.42 0.32
C ASN A 206 20.23 17.18 1.55
N SER A 207 21.14 17.56 2.46
CA SER A 207 20.78 18.24 3.71
C SER A 207 20.06 19.58 3.48
N ALA A 208 20.48 20.39 2.52
CA ALA A 208 19.87 21.70 2.27
C ALA A 208 18.43 21.57 1.79
N THR A 209 18.17 20.68 0.83
CA THR A 209 16.80 20.39 0.33
C THR A 209 15.94 19.76 1.42
N PHE A 210 16.52 18.91 2.29
CA PHE A 210 15.80 18.36 3.44
C PHE A 210 15.37 19.45 4.42
N VAL A 211 16.24 20.40 4.75
CA VAL A 211 15.91 21.53 5.65
C VAL A 211 14.80 22.40 5.04
N GLN A 212 14.83 22.62 3.71
CA GLN A 212 13.77 23.35 3.03
C GLN A 212 12.42 22.61 3.14
N LEU A 213 12.38 21.30 2.89
CA LEU A 213 11.17 20.49 3.00
C LEU A 213 10.64 20.48 4.44
N ALA A 214 11.52 20.32 5.45
CA ALA A 214 11.15 20.37 6.86
C ALA A 214 10.55 21.74 7.23
N THR A 215 11.14 22.83 6.73
CA THR A 215 10.62 24.19 6.94
C THR A 215 9.23 24.38 6.31
N GLU A 216 8.98 23.85 5.12
CA GLU A 216 7.65 23.92 4.50
C GLU A 216 6.62 23.13 5.30
N LEU A 217 7.01 22.01 5.88
CA LEU A 217 6.13 21.18 6.70
C LEU A 217 5.81 21.87 8.05
N GLU A 218 6.81 22.49 8.71
CA GLU A 218 6.58 23.30 9.92
C GLU A 218 5.68 24.50 9.64
N ARG A 219 5.85 25.18 8.50
CA ARG A 219 4.94 26.24 8.04
C ARG A 219 3.52 25.75 7.80
N ALA A 220 3.36 24.50 7.31
CA ALA A 220 2.03 23.91 7.16
C ALA A 220 1.32 23.79 8.50
N ALA A 221 2.01 23.32 9.53
CA ALA A 221 1.48 23.21 10.88
C ALA A 221 1.21 24.60 11.50
N ASP A 222 2.16 25.53 11.39
CA ASP A 222 2.06 26.89 11.96
C ASP A 222 0.87 27.67 11.38
N ARG A 223 0.61 27.57 10.09
CA ARG A 223 -0.54 28.23 9.41
C ARG A 223 -1.89 27.76 9.93
N THR A 224 -1.99 26.63 10.60
CA THR A 224 -3.26 26.18 11.22
C THR A 224 -3.67 27.04 12.39
N GLY A 225 -2.73 27.75 13.04
CA GLY A 225 -2.95 28.49 14.28
C GLY A 225 -3.22 27.60 15.50
N LEU A 226 -3.02 26.28 15.36
CA LEU A 226 -3.22 25.29 16.41
C LEU A 226 -1.88 24.90 17.07
N PRO A 227 -1.86 24.41 18.32
CA PRO A 227 -0.67 23.84 18.92
C PRO A 227 -0.11 22.67 18.10
N TRP A 228 1.22 22.65 17.85
CA TRP A 228 1.87 21.63 17.06
C TRP A 228 3.34 21.37 17.45
N GLN A 229 3.87 22.06 18.44
CA GLN A 229 5.29 22.05 18.76
C GLN A 229 5.78 20.76 19.41
N GLY A 230 4.88 19.90 19.88
CA GLY A 230 5.22 18.64 20.51
C GLY A 230 4.19 17.55 20.26
N LEU A 231 4.60 16.31 20.46
CA LEU A 231 3.68 15.17 20.38
C LEU A 231 2.65 15.24 21.53
N GLY A 232 1.39 15.07 21.18
CA GLY A 232 0.25 15.26 22.08
C GLY A 232 -0.46 16.59 21.90
N ASP A 233 0.03 17.45 21.04
CA ASP A 233 -0.60 18.70 20.65
C ASP A 233 -1.84 18.48 19.74
N ALA A 234 -2.33 19.53 19.10
CA ALA A 234 -3.45 19.40 18.17
C ALA A 234 -3.03 18.69 16.87
N ILE A 235 -1.81 18.96 16.39
CA ILE A 235 -1.25 18.38 15.15
C ILE A 235 -0.13 17.42 15.52
N ASP A 236 -0.38 16.11 15.37
CA ASP A 236 0.56 15.03 15.70
C ASP A 236 1.00 14.23 14.48
N ALA A 237 0.43 14.52 13.30
CA ALA A 237 0.72 13.76 12.09
C ALA A 237 0.83 14.65 10.85
N PHE A 238 1.47 14.13 9.79
CA PHE A 238 1.48 14.75 8.47
C PHE A 238 1.49 13.70 7.36
N VAL A 239 1.03 14.10 6.18
CA VAL A 239 1.18 13.31 4.96
C VAL A 239 1.71 14.17 3.83
N VAL A 240 2.65 13.60 3.06
CA VAL A 240 3.18 14.24 1.85
C VAL A 240 2.51 13.60 0.64
N CYS A 241 1.57 14.34 0.02
CA CYS A 241 0.83 13.94 -1.17
C CYS A 241 1.45 14.59 -2.41
N ARG A 242 2.70 14.27 -2.66
CA ARG A 242 3.46 14.68 -3.84
C ARG A 242 4.75 13.88 -3.93
N GLU A 243 5.39 13.92 -5.11
CA GLU A 243 6.70 13.32 -5.31
C GLU A 243 7.77 14.08 -4.51
N ILE A 244 8.54 13.33 -3.74
CA ILE A 244 9.75 13.76 -3.02
C ILE A 244 10.75 12.60 -2.99
N ALA A 245 12.03 12.88 -2.75
CA ALA A 245 12.99 11.82 -2.48
C ALA A 245 12.71 11.12 -1.15
N TRP A 246 12.58 9.79 -1.16
CA TRP A 246 12.26 9.00 0.05
C TRP A 246 13.48 8.67 0.90
N LYS A 247 14.66 8.93 0.38
CA LYS A 247 15.95 8.83 1.08
C LYS A 247 16.54 10.21 1.26
N CYS A 248 17.13 10.49 2.41
CA CYS A 248 17.84 11.74 2.65
C CYS A 248 19.15 11.52 3.43
N ASP A 249 20.01 12.52 3.38
CA ASP A 249 21.28 12.56 4.09
C ASP A 249 21.34 13.88 4.90
N PRO A 250 20.53 13.99 5.98
CA PRO A 250 20.44 15.21 6.78
C PRO A 250 21.61 15.33 7.76
N GLU A 251 21.94 16.55 8.14
CA GLU A 251 22.76 16.77 9.32
C GLU A 251 21.95 16.45 10.56
N LEU A 252 22.32 15.37 11.24
CA LEU A 252 21.64 14.95 12.47
C LEU A 252 22.34 15.50 13.70
N PRO A 253 21.61 16.00 14.73
CA PRO A 253 22.16 16.30 16.02
C PRO A 253 22.95 15.13 16.60
N GLU A 254 24.04 15.41 17.33
CA GLU A 254 24.91 14.36 17.87
C GLU A 254 24.15 13.38 18.79
N ALA A 255 23.19 13.88 19.53
CA ALA A 255 22.33 13.07 20.40
C ALA A 255 21.50 11.99 19.67
N LEU A 256 21.28 12.17 18.36
CA LEU A 256 20.56 11.20 17.53
C LEU A 256 21.50 10.18 16.85
N LYS A 257 22.81 10.37 16.95
CA LYS A 257 23.80 9.44 16.43
C LYS A 257 24.01 8.30 17.41
N VAL A 258 24.16 7.10 16.91
CA VAL A 258 24.42 5.87 17.70
C VAL A 258 25.67 5.19 17.20
N ASN A 259 26.49 4.75 18.12
CA ASN A 259 27.51 3.77 17.82
C ASN A 259 26.92 2.36 18.05
N ILE A 260 26.91 1.57 16.99
CA ILE A 260 26.61 0.13 17.03
C ILE A 260 27.91 -0.64 16.71
N PRO A 261 28.00 -1.95 16.98
CA PRO A 261 29.23 -2.70 16.72
C PRO A 261 29.78 -2.61 15.31
N SER A 262 28.93 -2.32 14.30
CA SER A 262 29.32 -2.08 12.90
C SER A 262 29.73 -0.64 12.58
N GLY A 263 29.79 0.26 13.55
CA GLY A 263 30.16 1.66 13.38
C GLY A 263 29.04 2.65 13.70
N PRO A 264 29.22 3.94 13.40
CA PRO A 264 28.20 4.95 13.66
C PRO A 264 26.93 4.71 12.82
N PHE A 265 25.78 4.78 13.45
CA PHE A 265 24.46 4.61 12.81
C PHE A 265 23.52 5.77 13.21
N PRO A 266 22.76 6.36 12.28
CA PRO A 266 22.62 6.07 10.84
C PRO A 266 23.63 6.79 9.96
N THR A 267 24.66 7.40 10.52
CA THR A 267 25.52 8.42 9.92
C THR A 267 26.77 7.90 9.22
N ALA A 268 26.86 6.63 8.88
CA ALA A 268 27.96 6.19 8.04
C ALA A 268 27.87 6.91 6.68
N PRO A 269 28.98 7.48 6.14
CA PRO A 269 28.97 8.22 4.89
C PRO A 269 28.31 7.44 3.76
N GLY A 270 27.40 8.08 3.03
CA GLY A 270 26.69 7.48 1.90
C GLY A 270 25.48 6.60 2.28
N GLN A 271 25.22 6.39 3.55
CA GLN A 271 24.06 5.60 4.01
C GLN A 271 22.90 6.53 4.37
N PRO A 272 21.79 6.52 3.60
CA PRO A 272 20.67 7.42 3.82
C PRO A 272 19.81 6.98 5.01
N VAL A 273 19.02 7.90 5.53
CA VAL A 273 17.84 7.64 6.36
C VAL A 273 16.57 7.83 5.53
N ALA A 274 15.44 7.36 6.04
CA ALA A 274 14.15 7.58 5.41
C ALA A 274 13.68 9.02 5.63
N THR A 275 13.39 9.74 4.55
CA THR A 275 12.95 11.14 4.60
C THR A 275 11.72 11.29 5.49
N LEU A 276 10.68 10.48 5.28
CA LEU A 276 9.42 10.57 6.04
C LEU A 276 9.52 10.08 7.49
N ASN A 277 10.60 9.38 7.86
CA ASN A 277 10.89 9.07 9.26
C ASN A 277 11.64 10.21 9.95
N THR A 278 12.40 10.97 9.19
CA THR A 278 13.24 12.06 9.72
C THR A 278 12.47 13.37 9.81
N LEU A 279 11.55 13.63 8.88
CA LEU A 279 10.60 14.75 8.96
C LEU A 279 9.70 14.65 10.21
N GLY A 280 9.15 15.76 10.64
CA GLY A 280 8.36 15.85 11.87
C GLY A 280 9.21 15.95 13.13
N ARG A 281 10.49 16.31 12.97
CA ARG A 281 11.39 16.64 14.08
C ARG A 281 11.85 18.08 13.97
N HIS A 282 12.00 18.72 15.11
CA HIS A 282 12.70 20.01 15.24
C HIS A 282 14.21 19.83 15.02
N ARG A 283 14.93 20.93 14.89
CA ARG A 283 16.39 20.92 14.69
C ARG A 283 17.18 20.23 15.81
N ASP A 284 16.64 20.19 17.02
CA ASP A 284 17.20 19.45 18.16
C ASP A 284 16.90 17.94 18.12
N GLY A 285 16.09 17.50 17.15
CA GLY A 285 15.70 16.11 16.96
C GLY A 285 14.45 15.66 17.71
N MET A 286 13.84 16.54 18.50
CA MET A 286 12.58 16.23 19.19
C MET A 286 11.42 16.13 18.19
N TRP A 287 10.56 15.12 18.38
CA TRP A 287 9.38 14.94 17.57
C TRP A 287 8.30 16.01 17.83
N TRP A 288 7.70 16.51 16.76
CA TRP A 288 6.44 17.24 16.81
C TRP A 288 5.32 16.54 16.03
N ALA A 289 5.64 15.72 15.04
CA ALA A 289 4.65 14.91 14.30
C ALA A 289 5.27 13.66 13.69
N MET A 290 4.42 12.72 13.29
CA MET A 290 4.82 11.52 12.55
C MET A 290 4.15 11.45 11.20
N GLY A 291 4.89 11.03 10.17
CA GLY A 291 4.45 11.15 8.81
C GLY A 291 4.51 9.92 7.94
N SER A 292 3.84 10.05 6.82
CA SER A 292 3.85 9.12 5.70
C SER A 292 3.80 9.86 4.35
N GLY A 293 3.87 9.14 3.24
CA GLY A 293 3.79 9.71 1.90
C GLY A 293 2.80 8.95 1.02
N ILE A 294 2.22 9.65 0.06
CA ILE A 294 1.39 9.09 -1.01
C ILE A 294 1.88 9.64 -2.33
N VAL A 295 2.18 8.74 -3.27
CA VAL A 295 2.63 9.06 -4.64
C VAL A 295 1.98 8.11 -5.63
N GLY A 296 1.96 8.48 -6.90
CA GLY A 296 1.44 7.68 -7.99
C GLY A 296 0.47 8.45 -8.88
N SER A 297 -0.22 7.77 -9.78
CA SER A 297 -1.24 8.39 -10.65
C SER A 297 -2.42 8.95 -9.83
N GLU A 298 -3.23 9.81 -10.44
CA GLU A 298 -4.46 10.34 -9.83
C GLU A 298 -5.38 9.21 -9.35
N ALA A 299 -5.60 8.19 -10.18
CA ALA A 299 -6.42 7.04 -9.83
C ALA A 299 -5.87 6.28 -8.62
N ARG A 300 -4.54 6.03 -8.59
CA ARG A 300 -3.89 5.35 -7.46
C ARG A 300 -3.96 6.17 -6.18
N SER A 301 -3.66 7.46 -6.24
CA SER A 301 -3.63 8.32 -5.06
C SER A 301 -5.03 8.49 -4.46
N ALA A 302 -6.05 8.68 -5.28
CA ALA A 302 -7.46 8.67 -4.85
C ALA A 302 -7.82 7.33 -4.18
N TYR A 303 -7.46 6.20 -4.84
CA TYR A 303 -7.69 4.88 -4.29
C TYR A 303 -7.05 4.68 -2.91
N VAL A 304 -5.79 5.08 -2.73
CA VAL A 304 -5.07 4.95 -1.45
C VAL A 304 -5.80 5.69 -0.32
N ALA A 305 -6.20 6.93 -0.57
CA ALA A 305 -6.95 7.70 0.41
C ALA A 305 -8.34 7.09 0.69
N MET A 306 -9.08 6.69 -0.35
CA MET A 306 -10.41 6.08 -0.20
C MET A 306 -10.32 4.73 0.51
N ALA A 307 -9.30 3.91 0.21
CA ALA A 307 -9.09 2.63 0.90
C ALA A 307 -8.81 2.85 2.39
N SER A 308 -8.01 3.83 2.73
CA SER A 308 -7.77 4.18 4.13
C SER A 308 -9.04 4.61 4.87
N LEU A 309 -9.85 5.46 4.24
CA LEU A 309 -11.07 6.01 4.84
C LEU A 309 -12.21 4.98 4.94
N PHE A 310 -12.31 4.02 4.00
CA PHE A 310 -13.51 3.22 3.83
C PHE A 310 -13.33 1.70 3.89
N SER A 311 -12.13 1.13 3.74
CA SER A 311 -11.93 -0.33 3.74
C SER A 311 -12.35 -0.98 5.07
N PRO A 312 -12.97 -2.18 5.04
CA PRO A 312 -13.55 -2.82 6.22
C PRO A 312 -12.52 -3.35 7.22
N ARG A 313 -11.37 -3.89 6.78
CA ARG A 313 -10.28 -4.45 7.60
C ARG A 313 -10.75 -5.61 8.52
N GLU A 314 -11.18 -6.70 7.90
CA GLU A 314 -11.81 -7.85 8.59
C GLU A 314 -10.96 -9.12 8.55
N SER A 315 -9.86 -9.14 7.79
CA SER A 315 -9.02 -10.31 7.60
C SER A 315 -7.54 -9.98 7.62
N ALA A 316 -6.72 -10.91 8.15
CA ALA A 316 -5.28 -10.80 8.19
C ALA A 316 -4.63 -12.10 7.71
N TRP A 317 -3.50 -11.98 6.99
CA TRP A 317 -2.63 -13.09 6.69
C TRP A 317 -1.21 -12.81 7.20
N LEU A 318 -0.70 -13.76 7.98
CA LEU A 318 0.60 -13.68 8.62
C LEU A 318 1.54 -14.69 7.99
N PHE A 319 2.72 -14.24 7.55
CA PHE A 319 3.67 -15.05 6.83
C PHE A 319 5.06 -14.94 7.48
N HIS A 320 5.55 -16.03 8.06
CA HIS A 320 6.81 -16.07 8.81
C HIS A 320 7.81 -17.00 8.15
N THR A 321 9.02 -16.49 7.84
CA THR A 321 10.05 -17.27 7.13
C THR A 321 11.31 -17.50 7.92
N TYR A 322 11.47 -16.89 9.09
CA TYR A 322 12.71 -16.97 9.87
C TYR A 322 12.90 -18.30 10.59
N ASP A 323 14.15 -18.67 10.73
CA ASP A 323 14.59 -19.73 11.65
C ASP A 323 14.49 -19.25 13.11
N ALA A 324 14.20 -20.16 14.02
CA ALA A 324 14.27 -19.90 15.44
C ALA A 324 15.72 -19.54 15.87
N GLY A 325 15.84 -18.60 16.80
CA GLY A 325 17.13 -18.14 17.35
C GLY A 325 17.56 -16.75 16.88
N ASN A 326 18.67 -16.26 17.36
CA ASN A 326 19.30 -14.98 17.00
C ASN A 326 18.39 -13.73 17.09
N GLY A 327 17.45 -13.69 18.06
CA GLY A 327 16.51 -12.57 18.24
C GLY A 327 15.28 -12.60 17.31
N TRP A 328 15.19 -13.54 16.36
CA TRP A 328 14.05 -13.66 15.46
C TRP A 328 12.78 -14.19 16.12
N ASN A 329 12.91 -14.88 17.26
CA ASN A 329 11.76 -15.42 18.01
C ASN A 329 10.79 -14.35 18.49
N ASP A 330 11.25 -13.12 18.73
CA ASP A 330 10.40 -12.02 19.15
C ASP A 330 9.55 -11.50 17.97
N TYR A 331 9.99 -11.76 16.74
CA TYR A 331 9.33 -11.36 15.52
C TYR A 331 8.45 -12.45 14.91
N ASP A 332 8.19 -13.55 15.63
CA ASP A 332 7.29 -14.60 15.16
C ASP A 332 5.88 -14.03 14.98
N THR A 333 5.37 -14.10 13.75
CA THR A 333 4.05 -13.59 13.42
C THR A 333 2.92 -14.38 14.07
N ALA A 334 3.17 -15.63 14.49
CA ALA A 334 2.18 -16.45 15.20
C ALA A 334 1.71 -15.79 16.50
N LYS A 335 2.56 -15.01 17.16
CA LYS A 335 2.21 -14.26 18.38
C LYS A 335 1.16 -13.18 18.16
N ALA A 336 0.96 -12.74 16.92
CA ALA A 336 -0.05 -11.74 16.55
C ALA A 336 -1.44 -12.36 16.24
N VAL A 337 -1.56 -13.69 16.15
CA VAL A 337 -2.81 -14.37 15.77
C VAL A 337 -3.92 -14.08 16.76
N GLU A 338 -3.73 -14.49 18.02
CA GLU A 338 -4.73 -14.34 19.08
C GLU A 338 -5.16 -12.87 19.27
N PRO A 339 -4.25 -11.88 19.34
CA PRO A 339 -4.64 -10.48 19.41
C PRO A 339 -5.46 -9.98 18.21
N LEU A 340 -5.20 -10.44 17.00
CA LEU A 340 -5.98 -10.08 15.81
C LEU A 340 -7.36 -10.74 15.80
N GLU A 341 -7.46 -12.02 16.18
CA GLU A 341 -8.73 -12.72 16.34
C GLU A 341 -9.60 -12.09 17.43
N ALA A 342 -9.00 -11.66 18.54
CA ALA A 342 -9.68 -10.93 19.60
C ALA A 342 -10.26 -9.58 19.12
N GLN A 343 -9.67 -8.99 18.06
CA GLN A 343 -10.21 -7.82 17.38
C GLN A 343 -11.34 -8.16 16.39
N GLY A 344 -11.67 -9.42 16.23
CA GLY A 344 -12.72 -9.91 15.32
C GLY A 344 -12.26 -10.09 13.88
N MET A 345 -10.97 -10.20 13.61
CA MET A 345 -10.44 -10.51 12.29
C MET A 345 -10.43 -12.01 12.03
N VAL A 346 -10.62 -12.40 10.78
CA VAL A 346 -10.34 -13.75 10.29
C VAL A 346 -8.86 -13.83 9.98
N VAL A 347 -8.12 -14.67 10.74
CA VAL A 347 -6.66 -14.74 10.63
C VAL A 347 -6.21 -16.03 9.99
N GLN A 348 -5.31 -15.92 9.01
CA GLN A 348 -4.53 -17.04 8.48
C GLN A 348 -3.07 -16.81 8.86
N SER A 349 -2.43 -17.82 9.43
CA SER A 349 -1.02 -17.75 9.83
C SER A 349 -0.25 -18.92 9.23
N TRP A 350 0.78 -18.58 8.48
CA TRP A 350 1.70 -19.55 7.91
C TRP A 350 3.06 -19.44 8.60
N GLY A 351 3.37 -20.47 9.35
CA GLY A 351 4.68 -20.65 9.94
C GLY A 351 5.70 -21.11 8.91
N ARG A 352 6.91 -21.31 9.36
CA ARG A 352 8.08 -21.61 8.52
C ARG A 352 7.87 -22.80 7.57
N ASP A 353 7.28 -23.89 8.02
CA ASP A 353 7.11 -25.11 7.20
C ASP A 353 6.20 -24.89 5.99
N GLN A 354 5.28 -23.94 6.07
CA GLN A 354 4.35 -23.57 4.99
C GLN A 354 4.89 -22.42 4.13
N SER A 355 5.79 -21.62 4.70
CA SER A 355 6.33 -20.39 4.09
C SER A 355 7.43 -20.66 3.06
N THR A 356 7.27 -21.72 2.27
CA THR A 356 8.14 -22.09 1.16
C THR A 356 7.80 -21.30 -0.10
N LEU A 357 8.69 -21.31 -1.10
CA LEU A 357 8.44 -20.65 -2.39
C LEU A 357 7.22 -21.25 -3.10
N ASP A 358 7.07 -22.58 -3.08
CA ASP A 358 5.90 -23.24 -3.67
C ASP A 358 4.61 -22.91 -2.91
N GLY A 359 4.67 -22.85 -1.58
CA GLY A 359 3.56 -22.40 -0.73
C GLY A 359 3.13 -21.00 -1.11
N TRP A 360 4.07 -20.06 -1.11
CA TRP A 360 3.84 -18.66 -1.49
C TRP A 360 3.20 -18.56 -2.87
N ARG A 361 3.75 -19.20 -3.89
CA ARG A 361 3.21 -19.16 -5.26
C ARG A 361 1.81 -19.76 -5.39
N ARG A 362 1.46 -20.77 -4.58
CA ARG A 362 0.10 -21.33 -4.57
C ARG A 362 -0.95 -20.38 -4.01
N ILE A 363 -0.61 -19.56 -3.00
CA ILE A 363 -1.55 -18.57 -2.48
C ILE A 363 -1.79 -17.40 -3.43
N LEU A 364 -0.84 -17.14 -4.36
CA LEU A 364 -1.00 -16.06 -5.35
C LEU A 364 -2.01 -16.42 -6.45
N MET A 365 -2.27 -17.71 -6.68
CA MET A 365 -3.22 -18.13 -7.72
C MET A 365 -4.63 -17.65 -7.39
N GLY A 366 -5.20 -16.84 -8.26
CA GLY A 366 -6.56 -16.33 -8.13
C GLY A 366 -6.69 -15.07 -7.30
N GLY A 367 -5.58 -14.42 -7.00
CA GLY A 367 -5.53 -13.16 -6.26
C GLY A 367 -5.36 -13.35 -4.75
N PHE A 368 -4.79 -12.33 -4.12
CA PHE A 368 -4.59 -12.30 -2.68
C PHE A 368 -5.71 -11.48 -2.02
N GLY A 369 -6.54 -12.13 -1.22
CA GLY A 369 -7.80 -11.61 -0.70
C GLY A 369 -7.80 -11.31 0.80
N SER A 370 -6.70 -10.81 1.40
CA SER A 370 -6.66 -10.38 2.80
C SER A 370 -6.53 -8.87 2.93
N ASP A 371 -7.20 -8.28 3.93
CA ASP A 371 -7.17 -6.82 4.20
C ASP A 371 -5.85 -6.39 4.83
N VAL A 372 -5.16 -7.31 5.51
CA VAL A 372 -3.88 -7.07 6.19
C VAL A 372 -2.92 -8.21 5.85
N LEU A 373 -1.68 -7.85 5.50
CA LEU A 373 -0.60 -8.79 5.22
C LEU A 373 0.62 -8.45 6.08
N PHE A 374 1.04 -9.39 6.93
CA PHE A 374 2.31 -9.32 7.63
C PHE A 374 3.27 -10.33 7.01
N VAL A 375 4.42 -9.86 6.55
CA VAL A 375 5.48 -10.71 6.02
C VAL A 375 6.76 -10.43 6.78
N ASN A 376 7.28 -11.44 7.44
CA ASN A 376 8.61 -11.40 8.04
C ASN A 376 9.58 -12.18 7.18
N SER A 377 10.52 -11.48 6.58
CA SER A 377 11.50 -12.03 5.67
C SER A 377 12.80 -11.22 5.72
N HIS A 378 13.79 -11.62 4.95
CA HIS A 378 15.07 -10.93 4.77
C HIS A 378 15.47 -10.95 3.29
N GLY A 379 16.34 -10.05 2.88
CA GLY A 379 16.85 -10.01 1.50
C GLY A 379 17.30 -8.62 1.08
N VAL A 380 17.11 -8.31 -0.19
CA VAL A 380 17.48 -7.03 -0.82
C VAL A 380 16.27 -6.45 -1.57
N ALA A 381 16.41 -5.27 -2.16
CA ALA A 381 15.31 -4.55 -2.80
C ALA A 381 14.48 -5.38 -3.80
N THR A 382 15.12 -6.34 -4.51
CA THR A 382 14.49 -7.08 -5.62
C THR A 382 14.06 -8.51 -5.26
N GLN A 383 14.46 -9.02 -4.07
CA GLN A 383 14.17 -10.40 -3.67
C GLN A 383 14.07 -10.56 -2.16
N PHE A 384 13.25 -11.51 -1.73
CA PHE A 384 13.07 -11.85 -0.32
C PHE A 384 13.17 -13.36 -0.09
N GLY A 385 13.77 -13.72 1.05
CA GLY A 385 13.98 -15.09 1.46
C GLY A 385 12.68 -15.75 1.93
N LEU A 386 12.53 -17.02 1.59
CA LEU A 386 11.47 -17.90 2.06
C LEU A 386 12.08 -19.12 2.72
N ALA A 387 11.26 -19.88 3.44
CA ALA A 387 11.71 -21.09 4.11
C ALA A 387 12.31 -22.11 3.13
N ALA A 388 13.09 -23.05 3.67
CA ALA A 388 13.81 -24.08 2.91
C ALA A 388 14.75 -23.53 1.82
N GLY A 389 15.31 -22.33 2.02
CA GLY A 389 16.23 -21.68 1.07
C GLY A 389 15.56 -21.16 -0.19
N GLY A 390 14.23 -21.08 -0.21
CA GLY A 390 13.48 -20.46 -1.31
C GLY A 390 13.75 -18.96 -1.40
N THR A 391 13.70 -18.40 -2.60
CA THR A 391 13.82 -16.96 -2.84
C THR A 391 12.72 -16.52 -3.78
N ALA A 392 11.90 -15.59 -3.34
CA ALA A 392 10.91 -14.89 -4.15
C ALA A 392 11.47 -13.55 -4.62
N THR A 393 10.89 -13.01 -5.68
CA THR A 393 11.26 -11.73 -6.27
C THR A 393 10.07 -10.78 -6.28
N ALA A 394 10.27 -9.54 -6.72
CA ALA A 394 9.17 -8.61 -6.95
C ALA A 394 8.08 -9.17 -7.91
N ARG A 395 8.43 -10.12 -8.77
CA ARG A 395 7.49 -10.84 -9.66
C ARG A 395 6.57 -11.82 -8.93
N ASP A 396 6.97 -12.23 -7.73
CA ASP A 396 6.17 -13.07 -6.84
C ASP A 396 5.33 -12.23 -5.86
N VAL A 397 5.27 -10.89 -6.01
CA VAL A 397 4.32 -10.05 -5.30
C VAL A 397 2.90 -10.33 -5.81
N PRO A 398 1.91 -10.49 -4.90
CA PRO A 398 0.56 -10.90 -5.31
C PRO A 398 -0.15 -9.84 -6.17
N VAL A 399 -0.98 -10.29 -7.09
CA VAL A 399 -2.11 -9.48 -7.56
C VAL A 399 -3.13 -9.46 -6.43
N PHE A 400 -3.45 -8.30 -5.89
CA PHE A 400 -4.44 -8.19 -4.84
C PHE A 400 -5.87 -8.33 -5.39
N ASP A 401 -6.74 -8.90 -4.56
CA ASP A 401 -8.17 -9.00 -4.83
C ASP A 401 -8.98 -7.93 -4.08
N ARG A 402 -8.36 -7.29 -3.10
CA ARG A 402 -8.92 -6.19 -2.31
C ARG A 402 -7.82 -5.26 -1.79
N PRO A 403 -8.17 -4.02 -1.36
CA PRO A 403 -7.21 -3.13 -0.71
C PRO A 403 -6.55 -3.79 0.49
N SER A 404 -5.23 -3.72 0.59
CA SER A 404 -4.49 -4.36 1.68
C SER A 404 -3.52 -3.40 2.37
N MET A 405 -3.41 -3.51 3.69
CA MET A 405 -2.33 -2.94 4.49
C MET A 405 -1.19 -3.95 4.57
N VAL A 406 0.04 -3.54 4.33
CA VAL A 406 1.20 -4.43 4.29
C VAL A 406 2.25 -4.00 5.31
N HIS A 407 2.58 -4.88 6.24
CA HIS A 407 3.76 -4.76 7.09
C HIS A 407 4.82 -5.74 6.57
N PHE A 408 5.89 -5.21 5.98
CA PHE A 408 6.95 -6.03 5.42
C PHE A 408 8.25 -5.82 6.20
N LEU A 409 8.54 -6.74 7.10
CA LEU A 409 9.77 -6.75 7.85
C LEU A 409 10.87 -7.30 6.93
N HIS A 410 11.61 -6.38 6.30
CA HIS A 410 12.57 -6.71 5.27
C HIS A 410 13.50 -5.52 4.97
N SER A 411 14.79 -5.78 4.81
CA SER A 411 15.76 -4.75 4.42
C SER A 411 15.55 -4.31 2.97
N PHE A 412 15.71 -3.00 2.71
CA PHE A 412 15.66 -2.42 1.35
C PHE A 412 14.33 -2.54 0.60
N SER A 413 13.23 -2.97 1.24
CA SER A 413 11.97 -3.22 0.53
C SER A 413 11.42 -2.01 -0.23
N LEU A 414 11.75 -0.79 0.19
CA LEU A 414 11.39 0.50 -0.44
C LEU A 414 12.62 1.29 -0.95
N GLU A 415 13.71 0.61 -1.28
CA GLU A 415 14.94 1.31 -1.75
C GLU A 415 14.70 2.06 -3.07
N PHE A 416 13.88 1.49 -3.95
CA PHE A 416 13.52 2.06 -5.25
C PHE A 416 12.00 1.93 -5.49
N PRO A 417 11.16 2.68 -4.76
CA PRO A 417 9.71 2.46 -4.75
C PRO A 417 9.00 2.80 -6.07
N ALA A 418 9.62 3.56 -6.98
CA ALA A 418 9.11 3.79 -8.33
C ALA A 418 9.55 2.69 -9.33
N ASN A 419 10.30 1.68 -8.87
CA ASN A 419 10.73 0.57 -9.71
C ASN A 419 9.90 -0.68 -9.36
N ASP A 420 9.22 -1.24 -10.34
CA ASP A 420 8.39 -2.45 -10.21
C ASP A 420 9.18 -3.75 -9.99
N GLU A 421 10.50 -3.72 -10.19
CA GLU A 421 11.42 -4.79 -9.76
C GLU A 421 11.84 -4.64 -8.28
N CYS A 422 11.47 -3.55 -7.60
CA CYS A 422 11.60 -3.40 -6.16
C CYS A 422 10.36 -3.98 -5.47
N ILE A 423 10.56 -4.76 -4.43
CA ILE A 423 9.48 -5.46 -3.70
C ILE A 423 8.39 -4.50 -3.26
N GLY A 424 8.75 -3.42 -2.56
CA GLY A 424 7.79 -2.42 -2.10
C GLY A 424 7.10 -1.71 -3.25
N GLY A 425 7.82 -1.31 -4.31
CA GLY A 425 7.23 -0.76 -5.53
C GLY A 425 6.18 -1.69 -6.13
N ALA A 426 6.49 -2.98 -6.23
CA ALA A 426 5.55 -3.99 -6.72
C ALA A 426 4.30 -4.13 -5.83
N PHE A 427 4.45 -4.09 -4.49
CA PHE A 427 3.30 -4.09 -3.56
C PHE A 427 2.44 -2.83 -3.71
N LEU A 428 3.08 -1.67 -3.81
CA LEU A 428 2.37 -0.41 -4.01
C LEU A 428 1.58 -0.40 -5.33
N ASP A 429 2.17 -0.90 -6.41
CA ASP A 429 1.51 -1.02 -7.73
C ASP A 429 0.40 -2.08 -7.74
N ALA A 430 0.55 -3.14 -6.94
CA ALA A 430 -0.48 -4.16 -6.79
C ALA A 430 -1.71 -3.67 -6.01
N GLY A 431 -1.63 -2.53 -5.32
CA GLY A 431 -2.75 -1.93 -4.59
C GLY A 431 -2.63 -1.98 -3.06
N ALA A 432 -1.42 -2.10 -2.52
CA ALA A 432 -1.22 -1.80 -1.09
C ALA A 432 -1.52 -0.33 -0.82
N TYR A 433 -2.53 -0.05 0.01
CA TYR A 433 -2.91 1.33 0.35
C TYR A 433 -2.22 1.85 1.61
N ALA A 434 -1.68 0.97 2.42
CA ALA A 434 -0.75 1.28 3.49
C ALA A 434 0.39 0.26 3.46
N TYR A 435 1.61 0.74 3.58
CA TYR A 435 2.80 -0.10 3.55
C TYR A 435 3.82 0.40 4.58
N PHE A 436 4.39 -0.53 5.34
CA PHE A 436 5.52 -0.25 6.22
C PHE A 436 6.70 -1.14 5.84
N GLY A 437 7.85 -0.52 5.55
CA GLY A 437 9.06 -1.20 5.14
C GLY A 437 10.30 -0.32 5.32
N SER A 438 11.38 -0.58 4.57
CA SER A 438 12.65 0.15 4.72
C SER A 438 13.23 0.61 3.39
N VAL A 439 13.81 1.81 3.39
CA VAL A 439 14.47 2.43 2.22
C VAL A 439 15.95 2.05 2.10
N TYR A 440 16.52 1.41 3.12
CA TYR A 440 17.91 0.92 3.17
C TYR A 440 18.01 -0.18 4.24
N GLU A 441 19.23 -0.66 4.59
CA GLU A 441 19.44 -1.63 5.68
C GLU A 441 19.08 -1.01 7.04
N PRO A 442 17.94 -1.39 7.68
CA PRO A 442 17.47 -0.74 8.90
C PRO A 442 17.98 -1.41 10.18
N LEU A 443 18.51 -2.62 10.08
CA LEU A 443 18.69 -3.60 11.16
C LEU A 443 17.35 -4.07 11.78
N LEU A 444 17.33 -5.25 12.36
CA LEU A 444 16.12 -5.86 12.92
C LEU A 444 15.46 -4.98 14.00
N MET A 445 16.28 -4.33 14.84
CA MET A 445 15.82 -3.50 15.95
C MET A 445 15.04 -2.23 15.53
N ALA A 446 15.09 -1.85 14.26
CA ALA A 446 14.29 -0.74 13.74
C ALA A 446 12.81 -1.10 13.55
N PHE A 447 12.51 -2.39 13.46
CA PHE A 447 11.15 -2.90 13.35
C PHE A 447 10.55 -3.18 14.72
N ILE A 448 9.23 -3.16 14.78
CA ILE A 448 8.45 -3.56 15.94
C ILE A 448 8.05 -5.04 15.78
N PRO A 449 8.16 -5.87 16.83
CA PRO A 449 7.59 -7.21 16.82
C PRO A 449 6.11 -7.20 16.46
N PRO A 450 5.63 -8.13 15.61
CA PRO A 450 4.22 -8.17 15.17
C PRO A 450 3.21 -8.19 16.30
N GLU A 451 3.48 -8.91 17.38
CA GLU A 451 2.64 -8.94 18.58
C GLU A 451 2.47 -7.53 19.18
N LEU A 452 3.58 -6.81 19.40
CA LEU A 452 3.54 -5.45 19.95
C LEU A 452 2.87 -4.47 19.00
N LEU A 453 3.08 -4.62 17.66
CA LEU A 453 2.39 -3.81 16.67
C LEU A 453 0.87 -3.99 16.81
N VAL A 454 0.39 -5.23 16.92
CA VAL A 454 -1.04 -5.51 17.04
C VAL A 454 -1.61 -5.04 18.38
N GLN A 455 -0.86 -5.18 19.48
CA GLN A 455 -1.25 -4.62 20.80
C GLN A 455 -1.39 -3.09 20.76
N ARG A 456 -0.45 -2.39 20.10
CA ARG A 456 -0.54 -0.95 19.86
C ARG A 456 -1.75 -0.57 19.01
N ALA A 457 -2.00 -1.33 17.95
CA ALA A 457 -3.16 -1.12 17.09
C ALA A 457 -4.48 -1.41 17.82
N ASP A 458 -4.51 -2.35 18.76
CA ASP A 458 -5.67 -2.62 19.62
C ASP A 458 -5.98 -1.44 20.55
N ALA A 459 -4.95 -0.75 21.02
CA ALA A 459 -5.07 0.53 21.73
C ALA A 459 -5.41 1.72 20.82
N MET A 460 -5.84 1.49 19.58
CA MET A 460 -6.19 2.48 18.55
C MET A 460 -5.00 3.30 18.01
N ILE A 461 -3.75 2.94 18.27
CA ILE A 461 -2.62 3.64 17.66
C ILE A 461 -2.65 3.42 16.13
N PRO A 462 -2.56 4.48 15.30
CA PRO A 462 -2.55 4.36 13.86
C PRO A 462 -1.43 3.44 13.35
N PHE A 463 -1.70 2.66 12.30
CA PHE A 463 -0.78 1.65 11.78
C PHE A 463 0.64 2.18 11.51
N ALA A 464 0.74 3.33 10.85
CA ALA A 464 2.02 3.96 10.52
C ALA A 464 2.86 4.32 11.77
N ILE A 465 2.21 4.57 12.91
CA ILE A 465 2.84 4.87 14.19
C ILE A 465 3.07 3.58 14.98
N ALA A 466 2.09 2.68 15.03
CA ALA A 466 2.20 1.40 15.71
C ALA A 466 3.37 0.56 15.20
N ALA A 467 3.66 0.62 13.89
CA ALA A 467 4.73 -0.12 13.25
C ALA A 467 6.14 0.46 13.45
N ARG A 468 6.26 1.67 14.04
CA ARG A 468 7.55 2.35 14.17
C ARG A 468 8.02 2.45 15.63
N GLN A 469 9.34 2.61 15.79
CA GLN A 469 9.93 3.01 17.07
C GLN A 469 9.69 4.50 17.29
N PHE A 470 8.98 4.88 18.33
CA PHE A 470 8.70 6.28 18.65
C PHE A 470 9.03 6.65 20.10
N GLU A 471 9.52 5.70 20.90
CA GLU A 471 9.89 5.90 22.29
C GLU A 471 11.30 5.38 22.59
N GLY A 472 11.90 5.91 23.63
CA GLY A 472 13.18 5.46 24.17
C GLY A 472 14.38 5.68 23.24
N PRO A 473 15.47 4.96 23.47
CA PRO A 473 16.73 5.18 22.75
C PRO A 473 16.68 4.76 21.27
N LEU A 474 15.64 4.04 20.84
CA LEU A 474 15.43 3.63 19.45
C LEU A 474 14.53 4.61 18.67
N ALA A 475 13.93 5.61 19.33
CA ALA A 475 13.10 6.65 18.72
C ALA A 475 13.96 7.74 18.04
N ARG A 476 14.76 7.36 17.07
CA ARG A 476 15.65 8.23 16.31
C ARG A 476 15.39 8.08 14.82
N PRO A 477 15.94 8.94 13.94
CA PRO A 477 15.82 8.77 12.51
C PRO A 477 16.33 7.40 12.06
N TRP A 478 15.45 6.64 11.43
CA TRP A 478 15.74 5.31 10.94
C TRP A 478 15.56 5.23 9.42
N ARG A 479 15.76 4.04 8.90
CA ARG A 479 15.59 3.68 7.49
C ARG A 479 14.25 3.04 7.19
N THR A 480 13.37 2.93 8.21
CA THR A 480 11.98 2.47 8.06
C THR A 480 11.08 3.62 7.65
N MET A 481 10.03 3.32 6.92
CA MET A 481 9.15 4.31 6.33
C MET A 481 7.71 3.77 6.18
N SER A 482 6.75 4.69 6.23
CA SER A 482 5.33 4.42 6.00
C SER A 482 4.86 5.06 4.69
N TYR A 483 4.01 4.34 3.95
CA TYR A 483 3.24 4.81 2.81
C TYR A 483 1.74 4.75 3.15
N GLY A 484 0.95 5.71 2.64
CA GLY A 484 -0.49 5.78 2.85
C GLY A 484 -0.91 6.87 3.83
N ASP A 485 -2.13 6.82 4.32
CA ASP A 485 -2.66 7.73 5.34
C ASP A 485 -2.01 7.46 6.71
N PRO A 486 -1.36 8.45 7.36
CA PRO A 486 -0.72 8.25 8.66
C PRO A 486 -1.70 7.94 9.78
N LEU A 487 -2.98 8.27 9.61
CA LEU A 487 -4.05 8.02 10.57
C LEU A 487 -4.84 6.74 10.28
N ALA A 488 -4.43 5.95 9.30
CA ALA A 488 -5.06 4.66 9.01
C ALA A 488 -4.98 3.73 10.22
N LEU A 489 -6.13 3.26 10.68
CA LEU A 489 -6.22 2.32 11.81
C LEU A 489 -6.19 0.87 11.29
N LEU A 490 -5.54 -0.03 12.03
CA LEU A 490 -5.63 -1.46 11.76
C LEU A 490 -7.00 -2.03 12.20
N ALA A 491 -7.59 -1.44 13.23
CA ALA A 491 -8.89 -1.84 13.74
C ALA A 491 -9.98 -1.79 12.66
N SER A 492 -10.86 -2.81 12.63
CA SER A 492 -11.94 -2.90 11.67
C SER A 492 -12.97 -1.77 11.83
N LYS A 493 -13.66 -1.43 10.75
CA LYS A 493 -14.75 -0.43 10.80
C LYS A 493 -15.85 -0.84 11.81
N LYS A 494 -16.11 -2.13 11.96
CA LYS A 494 -17.03 -2.67 12.95
C LYS A 494 -16.57 -2.38 14.39
N LYS A 495 -15.30 -2.61 14.69
CA LYS A 495 -14.69 -2.32 16.01
C LYS A 495 -14.71 -0.83 16.31
N ILE A 496 -14.42 0.01 15.32
CA ILE A 496 -14.49 1.48 15.44
C ILE A 496 -15.92 1.95 15.66
N GLY A 497 -16.94 1.18 15.25
CA GLY A 497 -18.35 1.55 15.31
C GLY A 497 -18.78 2.47 14.16
N ALA A 498 -18.07 2.49 13.04
CA ALA A 498 -18.46 3.21 11.84
C ALA A 498 -19.76 2.60 11.26
N LYS A 499 -20.73 3.46 10.99
CA LYS A 499 -22.05 3.03 10.48
C LYS A 499 -22.05 2.99 8.97
N ARG A 500 -22.60 1.93 8.39
CA ARG A 500 -22.90 1.82 6.96
C ARG A 500 -24.41 2.01 6.78
N VAL A 501 -24.80 2.90 5.87
CA VAL A 501 -26.19 3.26 5.61
C VAL A 501 -26.56 2.95 4.17
N ALA A 502 -27.86 2.70 3.91
CA ALA A 502 -28.35 2.43 2.57
C ALA A 502 -28.02 3.59 1.62
N PRO A 503 -27.84 3.32 0.33
CA PRO A 503 -27.68 4.37 -0.67
C PRO A 503 -28.88 5.34 -0.64
N THR A 504 -28.60 6.63 -0.71
CA THR A 504 -29.61 7.66 -0.93
C THR A 504 -30.23 7.48 -2.32
N GLU A 505 -31.43 7.96 -2.50
CA GLU A 505 -32.07 7.99 -3.83
C GLU A 505 -31.16 8.80 -4.78
N ASP A 506 -30.61 8.11 -5.76
CA ASP A 506 -29.78 8.67 -6.82
C ASP A 506 -30.39 8.21 -8.14
N THR A 507 -30.64 9.14 -9.04
CA THR A 507 -31.24 8.87 -10.36
C THR A 507 -30.25 8.20 -11.33
N ALA A 508 -28.95 8.17 -11.02
CA ALA A 508 -27.98 7.49 -11.85
C ALA A 508 -28.18 5.97 -11.86
N ALA A 509 -28.16 5.35 -13.02
CA ALA A 509 -28.19 3.91 -13.16
C ALA A 509 -26.97 3.27 -12.49
N SER A 510 -27.14 2.11 -11.84
CA SER A 510 -25.99 1.34 -11.35
C SER A 510 -25.28 0.68 -12.53
N LEU A 511 -24.00 0.35 -12.33
CA LEU A 511 -23.24 -0.41 -13.35
C LEU A 511 -23.89 -1.77 -13.66
N ARG A 512 -24.60 -2.37 -12.70
CA ARG A 512 -25.38 -3.60 -12.94
C ARG A 512 -26.54 -3.34 -13.90
N ASP A 513 -27.28 -2.22 -13.73
CA ASP A 513 -28.39 -1.85 -14.60
C ASP A 513 -27.88 -1.49 -16.00
N GLU A 514 -26.75 -0.76 -16.10
CA GLU A 514 -26.07 -0.48 -17.38
C GLU A 514 -25.70 -1.78 -18.09
N ALA A 515 -25.10 -2.75 -17.38
CA ALA A 515 -24.72 -4.03 -17.96
C ALA A 515 -25.94 -4.78 -18.50
N VAL A 516 -27.07 -4.79 -17.77
CA VAL A 516 -28.32 -5.41 -18.22
C VAL A 516 -28.82 -4.75 -19.50
N LEU A 517 -28.79 -3.40 -19.55
CA LEU A 517 -29.19 -2.65 -20.73
C LEU A 517 -28.29 -3.00 -21.94
N PHE A 518 -26.98 -2.95 -21.77
CA PHE A 518 -26.04 -3.30 -22.85
C PHE A 518 -26.16 -4.74 -23.33
N LEU A 519 -26.41 -5.70 -22.44
CA LEU A 519 -26.68 -7.09 -22.82
C LEU A 519 -27.98 -7.24 -23.63
N LYS A 520 -29.02 -6.45 -23.31
CA LYS A 520 -30.26 -6.42 -24.08
C LYS A 520 -30.02 -5.85 -25.49
N GLU A 521 -29.34 -4.69 -25.57
CA GLU A 521 -28.99 -4.04 -26.83
C GLU A 521 -28.12 -4.97 -27.71
N TRP A 522 -27.14 -5.67 -27.09
CA TRP A 522 -26.33 -6.66 -27.79
C TRP A 522 -27.17 -7.83 -28.37
N LYS A 523 -28.13 -8.34 -27.59
CA LYS A 523 -28.99 -9.44 -28.08
C LYS A 523 -29.78 -9.03 -29.32
N GLU A 524 -30.23 -7.77 -29.36
CA GLU A 524 -31.04 -7.22 -30.46
C GLU A 524 -30.16 -6.85 -31.69
N SER A 525 -29.04 -6.14 -31.46
CA SER A 525 -28.19 -5.59 -32.54
C SER A 525 -27.04 -6.50 -32.98
N LYS A 526 -26.60 -7.43 -32.12
CA LYS A 526 -25.33 -8.19 -32.24
C LYS A 526 -24.09 -7.29 -32.28
N ASP A 527 -24.21 -6.04 -31.80
CA ASP A 527 -23.08 -5.10 -31.73
C ASP A 527 -22.08 -5.54 -30.67
N ALA A 528 -20.89 -5.90 -31.09
CA ALA A 528 -19.78 -6.35 -30.26
C ALA A 528 -19.39 -5.32 -29.17
N THR A 529 -19.53 -4.03 -29.46
CA THR A 529 -19.18 -2.96 -28.51
C THR A 529 -20.11 -2.97 -27.30
N LYS A 530 -21.36 -3.37 -27.47
CA LYS A 530 -22.34 -3.49 -26.37
C LYS A 530 -21.99 -4.64 -25.42
N LEU A 531 -21.53 -5.78 -25.96
CA LEU A 531 -21.08 -6.89 -25.14
C LEU A 531 -19.82 -6.52 -24.32
N ALA A 532 -18.85 -5.87 -24.94
CA ALA A 532 -17.66 -5.35 -24.27
C ALA A 532 -18.01 -4.35 -23.15
N ALA A 533 -18.91 -3.40 -23.45
CA ALA A 533 -19.39 -2.42 -22.47
C ALA A 533 -20.10 -3.11 -21.28
N ALA A 534 -20.95 -4.09 -21.54
CA ALA A 534 -21.59 -4.87 -20.49
C ALA A 534 -20.59 -5.58 -19.58
N MET A 535 -19.59 -6.25 -20.18
CA MET A 535 -18.55 -6.95 -19.43
C MET A 535 -17.67 -5.99 -18.64
N LYS A 536 -17.34 -4.82 -19.18
CA LYS A 536 -16.62 -3.76 -18.46
C LYS A 536 -17.42 -3.30 -17.23
N SER A 537 -18.70 -3.00 -17.38
CA SER A 537 -19.55 -2.57 -16.27
C SER A 537 -19.69 -3.65 -15.19
N LEU A 538 -19.76 -4.93 -15.57
CA LEU A 538 -19.78 -6.05 -14.61
C LEU A 538 -18.45 -6.22 -13.87
N GLU A 539 -17.31 -6.10 -14.56
CA GLU A 539 -15.98 -6.19 -13.93
C GLU A 539 -15.77 -5.05 -12.92
N LEU A 540 -16.10 -3.81 -13.31
CA LEU A 540 -16.06 -2.64 -12.44
C LEU A 540 -17.03 -2.76 -11.24
N ALA A 541 -18.14 -3.46 -11.41
CA ALA A 541 -19.09 -3.74 -10.33
C ALA A 541 -18.68 -4.92 -9.44
N GLY A 542 -17.56 -5.61 -9.73
CA GLY A 542 -17.11 -6.79 -8.99
C GLY A 542 -17.95 -8.05 -9.18
N GLU A 543 -18.70 -8.15 -10.30
CA GLU A 543 -19.65 -9.21 -10.60
C GLU A 543 -19.01 -10.41 -11.33
N ASP A 544 -17.97 -11.01 -10.73
CA ASP A 544 -17.11 -12.04 -11.35
C ASP A 544 -17.90 -13.21 -11.96
N GLU A 545 -18.92 -13.71 -11.28
CA GLU A 545 -19.72 -14.83 -11.78
C GLU A 545 -20.46 -14.44 -13.07
N ARG A 546 -21.04 -13.24 -13.11
CA ARG A 546 -21.73 -12.72 -14.30
C ARG A 546 -20.76 -12.45 -15.43
N VAL A 547 -19.56 -11.94 -15.15
CA VAL A 547 -18.49 -11.78 -16.15
C VAL A 547 -18.14 -13.13 -16.76
N ARG A 548 -17.93 -14.18 -15.95
CA ARG A 548 -17.62 -15.52 -16.45
C ARG A 548 -18.74 -16.11 -17.30
N GLN A 549 -20.01 -15.92 -16.89
CA GLN A 549 -21.17 -16.35 -17.68
C GLN A 549 -21.25 -15.60 -19.02
N ALA A 550 -21.05 -14.29 -19.01
CA ALA A 550 -21.00 -13.47 -20.21
C ALA A 550 -19.84 -13.90 -21.13
N TRP A 551 -18.65 -14.20 -20.58
CA TRP A 551 -17.51 -14.66 -21.35
C TRP A 551 -17.76 -15.99 -22.07
N LYS A 552 -18.46 -16.96 -21.47
CA LYS A 552 -18.81 -18.21 -22.14
C LYS A 552 -19.57 -17.98 -23.44
N ILE A 553 -20.38 -16.92 -23.49
CA ILE A 553 -21.14 -16.54 -24.69
C ILE A 553 -20.25 -15.70 -25.60
N ALA A 554 -19.55 -14.71 -25.06
CA ALA A 554 -18.69 -13.78 -25.77
C ALA A 554 -17.55 -14.48 -26.54
N SER A 555 -16.93 -15.50 -25.92
CA SER A 555 -15.77 -16.19 -26.48
C SER A 555 -16.03 -16.88 -27.84
N ALA A 556 -17.29 -17.16 -28.16
CA ALA A 556 -17.71 -17.73 -29.44
C ALA A 556 -18.29 -16.70 -30.43
N SER A 557 -18.33 -15.40 -30.06
CA SER A 557 -18.91 -14.34 -30.88
C SER A 557 -17.85 -13.54 -31.65
N GLU A 558 -18.27 -12.80 -32.67
CA GLU A 558 -17.40 -11.88 -33.41
C GLU A 558 -16.77 -10.78 -32.51
N GLY A 559 -17.44 -10.39 -31.40
CA GLY A 559 -16.96 -9.42 -30.41
C GLY A 559 -16.02 -9.97 -29.34
N ALA A 560 -15.57 -11.22 -29.44
CA ALA A 560 -14.73 -11.88 -28.43
C ALA A 560 -13.48 -11.07 -28.09
N LYS A 561 -12.81 -10.47 -29.08
CA LYS A 561 -11.57 -9.70 -28.86
C LYS A 561 -11.77 -8.45 -28.02
N ASP A 562 -12.89 -7.76 -28.21
CA ASP A 562 -13.18 -6.51 -27.50
C ASP A 562 -13.64 -6.79 -26.05
N ALA A 563 -14.26 -7.94 -25.83
CA ALA A 563 -14.74 -8.38 -24.52
C ALA A 563 -13.66 -9.10 -23.69
N ALA A 564 -12.65 -9.70 -24.32
CA ALA A 564 -11.63 -10.52 -23.68
C ALA A 564 -10.87 -9.84 -22.51
N PRO A 565 -10.44 -8.57 -22.60
CA PRO A 565 -9.74 -7.91 -21.50
C PRO A 565 -10.53 -7.88 -20.20
N TYR A 566 -11.86 -7.71 -20.29
CA TYR A 566 -12.76 -7.63 -19.15
C TYR A 566 -13.10 -8.98 -18.52
N ALA A 567 -12.74 -10.07 -19.17
CA ALA A 567 -12.89 -11.42 -18.62
C ALA A 567 -11.72 -11.85 -17.74
N LEU A 568 -10.53 -11.28 -17.98
CA LEU A 568 -9.27 -11.75 -17.38
C LEU A 568 -9.32 -11.78 -15.85
N GLY A 569 -9.77 -10.70 -15.21
CA GLY A 569 -9.83 -10.61 -13.76
C GLY A 569 -10.70 -11.70 -13.13
N ALA A 570 -11.93 -11.88 -13.65
CA ALA A 570 -12.87 -12.87 -13.15
C ALA A 570 -12.40 -14.32 -13.38
N LEU A 571 -11.75 -14.60 -14.51
CA LEU A 571 -11.17 -15.92 -14.82
C LEU A 571 -9.94 -16.21 -13.93
N PHE A 572 -9.12 -15.21 -13.67
CA PHE A 572 -7.99 -15.30 -12.75
C PHE A 572 -8.45 -15.68 -11.35
N ARG A 573 -9.43 -14.96 -10.81
CA ARG A 573 -9.99 -15.23 -9.46
C ARG A 573 -10.68 -16.59 -9.36
N ALA A 574 -11.24 -17.07 -10.48
CA ALA A 574 -11.78 -18.43 -10.57
C ALA A 574 -10.69 -19.50 -10.71
N ARG A 575 -9.41 -19.15 -10.85
CA ARG A 575 -8.28 -20.04 -11.13
C ARG A 575 -8.45 -20.88 -12.41
N ASP A 576 -9.19 -20.35 -13.36
CA ASP A 576 -9.53 -21.00 -14.63
C ASP A 576 -8.47 -20.66 -15.69
N LEU A 577 -7.33 -21.37 -15.64
CA LEU A 577 -6.20 -21.11 -16.52
C LEU A 577 -6.53 -21.32 -18.00
N ASP A 578 -7.37 -22.29 -18.34
CA ASP A 578 -7.68 -22.62 -19.71
C ASP A 578 -8.50 -21.51 -20.40
N ASN A 579 -9.59 -21.08 -19.77
CA ASN A 579 -10.38 -19.96 -20.29
C ASN A 579 -9.63 -18.62 -20.17
N PHE A 580 -8.80 -18.44 -19.14
CA PHE A 580 -7.92 -17.29 -19.03
C PHE A 580 -6.96 -17.20 -20.22
N ALA A 581 -6.32 -18.31 -20.60
CA ALA A 581 -5.40 -18.36 -21.74
C ALA A 581 -6.10 -18.03 -23.05
N VAL A 582 -7.36 -18.48 -23.24
CA VAL A 582 -8.18 -18.12 -24.42
C VAL A 582 -8.43 -16.62 -24.46
N ALA A 583 -8.91 -16.01 -23.35
CA ALA A 583 -9.16 -14.57 -23.27
C ALA A 583 -7.86 -13.76 -23.45
N TYR A 584 -6.78 -14.20 -22.80
CA TYR A 584 -5.48 -13.57 -22.90
C TYR A 584 -4.92 -13.57 -24.34
N ALA A 585 -5.05 -14.66 -25.06
CA ALA A 585 -4.64 -14.77 -26.47
C ALA A 585 -5.40 -13.81 -27.39
N MET A 586 -6.66 -13.49 -27.06
CA MET A 586 -7.51 -12.55 -27.81
C MET A 586 -7.23 -11.08 -27.45
N THR A 587 -6.63 -10.82 -26.28
CA THR A 587 -6.30 -9.47 -25.83
C THR A 587 -5.10 -8.93 -26.62
N SER A 588 -5.29 -7.85 -27.38
CA SER A 588 -4.29 -7.33 -28.32
C SER A 588 -3.02 -6.80 -27.64
N LYS A 589 -3.17 -6.14 -26.47
CA LYS A 589 -2.08 -5.57 -25.67
C LYS A 589 -2.34 -5.86 -24.19
N PRO A 590 -2.00 -7.06 -23.68
CA PRO A 590 -2.16 -7.35 -22.27
C PRO A 590 -1.32 -6.36 -21.43
N ASN A 591 -1.96 -5.73 -20.45
CA ASN A 591 -1.26 -4.84 -19.52
C ASN A 591 -0.37 -5.67 -18.57
N ARG A 592 0.39 -4.97 -17.71
CA ARG A 592 1.28 -5.59 -16.72
C ARG A 592 0.51 -6.54 -15.78
N VAL A 593 -0.66 -6.11 -15.31
CA VAL A 593 -1.48 -6.89 -14.36
C VAL A 593 -1.96 -8.19 -15.01
N ALA A 594 -2.43 -8.15 -16.26
CA ALA A 594 -2.85 -9.33 -17.01
C ALA A 594 -1.68 -10.33 -17.21
N ARG A 595 -0.47 -9.84 -17.52
CA ARG A 595 0.74 -10.70 -17.60
C ARG A 595 1.06 -11.33 -16.24
N GLN A 596 0.98 -10.56 -15.16
CA GLN A 596 1.19 -11.07 -13.81
C GLN A 596 0.18 -12.16 -13.45
N MET A 597 -1.10 -11.96 -13.78
CA MET A 597 -2.16 -12.94 -13.58
C MET A 597 -1.88 -14.26 -14.34
N LEU A 598 -1.47 -14.18 -15.62
CA LEU A 598 -1.12 -15.34 -16.42
C LEU A 598 -0.01 -16.17 -15.76
N TRP A 599 1.07 -15.51 -15.35
CA TRP A 599 2.19 -16.15 -14.70
C TRP A 599 1.84 -16.72 -13.32
N GLN A 600 1.07 -16.01 -12.52
CA GLN A 600 0.64 -16.49 -11.19
C GLN A 600 -0.29 -17.72 -11.29
N LEU A 601 -1.13 -17.80 -12.31
CA LEU A 601 -1.94 -19.01 -12.57
C LEU A 601 -1.10 -20.19 -13.06
N ALA A 602 -0.14 -19.95 -13.92
CA ALA A 602 0.61 -21.00 -14.61
C ALA A 602 1.80 -21.53 -13.80
N LEU A 603 2.51 -20.64 -13.07
CA LEU A 603 3.79 -20.95 -12.45
C LEU A 603 3.75 -22.17 -11.50
N PRO A 604 2.77 -22.32 -10.58
CA PRO A 604 2.65 -23.50 -9.73
C PRO A 604 2.26 -24.78 -10.48
N ARG A 605 1.89 -24.67 -11.75
CA ARG A 605 1.40 -25.75 -12.61
C ARG A 605 2.35 -26.09 -13.76
N LEU A 606 3.52 -25.45 -13.88
CA LEU A 606 4.41 -25.62 -15.05
C LEU A 606 4.78 -27.07 -15.37
N THR A 607 4.90 -27.92 -14.34
CA THR A 607 5.20 -29.35 -14.52
C THR A 607 4.00 -30.16 -15.03
N THR A 608 2.78 -29.72 -14.78
CA THR A 608 1.52 -30.41 -15.10
C THR A 608 0.75 -29.82 -16.27
N ILE A 609 1.11 -28.61 -16.74
CA ILE A 609 0.52 -28.01 -17.96
C ILE A 609 0.75 -28.94 -19.15
N MET A 610 -0.31 -29.24 -19.86
CA MET A 610 -0.27 -30.06 -21.09
C MET A 610 -0.60 -29.27 -22.37
N ASP A 611 -1.15 -28.05 -22.24
CA ASP A 611 -1.50 -27.23 -23.39
C ASP A 611 -0.29 -26.40 -23.88
N PRO A 612 0.25 -26.65 -25.08
CA PRO A 612 1.38 -25.90 -25.62
C PRO A 612 1.05 -24.41 -25.87
N ARG A 613 -0.25 -24.07 -26.05
CA ARG A 613 -0.66 -22.66 -26.23
C ARG A 613 -0.36 -21.82 -24.99
N ILE A 614 -0.57 -22.36 -23.78
CA ILE A 614 -0.26 -21.65 -22.52
C ILE A 614 1.24 -21.37 -22.45
N VAL A 615 2.07 -22.36 -22.74
CA VAL A 615 3.53 -22.19 -22.74
C VAL A 615 3.99 -21.18 -23.78
N ALA A 616 3.36 -21.17 -24.96
CA ALA A 616 3.64 -20.17 -26.00
C ALA A 616 3.28 -18.75 -25.57
N LEU A 617 2.17 -18.56 -24.84
CA LEU A 617 1.77 -17.26 -24.27
C LEU A 617 2.77 -16.80 -23.19
N LEU A 618 3.18 -17.67 -22.28
CA LEU A 618 4.20 -17.37 -21.26
C LEU A 618 5.54 -16.98 -21.90
N ALA A 619 5.97 -17.69 -22.93
CA ALA A 619 7.20 -17.39 -23.69
C ALA A 619 7.11 -16.07 -24.48
N ARG A 620 5.89 -15.69 -24.92
CA ARG A 620 5.63 -14.41 -25.60
C ARG A 620 5.72 -13.22 -24.64
N ASP A 621 5.18 -13.37 -23.44
CA ASP A 621 4.95 -12.28 -22.49
C ASP A 621 5.61 -12.55 -21.12
N PRO A 622 6.96 -12.66 -21.05
CA PRO A 622 7.67 -12.76 -19.78
C PRO A 622 7.52 -11.46 -18.98
N ARG A 623 7.71 -11.53 -17.65
CA ARG A 623 7.53 -10.39 -16.76
C ARG A 623 8.85 -9.63 -16.56
N GLY A 624 8.71 -8.35 -16.19
CA GLY A 624 9.80 -7.47 -15.74
C GLY A 624 10.81 -7.10 -16.82
N ASN A 625 11.86 -6.40 -16.40
CA ASN A 625 12.90 -5.87 -17.28
C ASN A 625 13.95 -6.91 -17.68
N ASP A 626 14.07 -8.01 -16.94
CA ASP A 626 14.91 -9.16 -17.28
C ASP A 626 14.07 -10.41 -17.57
N PRO A 627 13.61 -10.59 -18.81
CA PRO A 627 12.77 -11.73 -19.19
C PRO A 627 13.43 -13.09 -18.96
N SER A 628 14.76 -13.15 -18.89
CA SER A 628 15.49 -14.41 -18.76
C SER A 628 15.16 -15.19 -17.50
N LEU A 629 14.76 -14.52 -16.41
CA LEU A 629 14.38 -15.17 -15.15
C LEU A 629 13.12 -16.02 -15.29
N ASP A 630 12.10 -15.48 -15.94
CA ASP A 630 10.86 -16.22 -16.23
C ASP A 630 11.10 -17.35 -17.26
N LEU A 631 11.87 -17.06 -18.31
CA LEU A 631 12.18 -18.02 -19.35
C LEU A 631 13.01 -19.20 -18.87
N LEU A 632 13.91 -18.98 -17.91
CA LEU A 632 14.69 -20.05 -17.29
C LEU A 632 13.77 -21.04 -16.55
N MET A 633 12.77 -20.54 -15.83
CA MET A 633 11.75 -21.38 -15.18
C MET A 633 10.86 -22.10 -16.18
N LEU A 634 10.56 -21.45 -17.31
CA LEU A 634 9.68 -21.97 -18.34
C LEU A 634 10.35 -23.01 -19.24
N LYS A 635 11.68 -22.96 -19.41
CA LYS A 635 12.44 -23.78 -20.37
C LYS A 635 12.09 -25.28 -20.35
N PRO A 636 12.02 -25.97 -19.19
CA PRO A 636 11.67 -27.39 -19.16
C PRO A 636 10.27 -27.70 -19.76
N ALA A 637 9.27 -26.86 -19.45
CA ALA A 637 7.93 -26.98 -20.02
C ALA A 637 7.91 -26.58 -21.51
N GLY A 638 8.70 -25.57 -21.88
CA GLY A 638 8.89 -25.10 -23.25
C GLY A 638 9.43 -26.18 -24.14
N GLN A 639 10.52 -26.82 -23.78
CA GLN A 639 11.12 -27.91 -24.54
C GLN A 639 10.20 -29.13 -24.62
N ARG A 640 9.52 -29.49 -23.52
CA ARG A 640 8.58 -30.61 -23.48
C ARG A 640 7.38 -30.43 -24.40
N LEU A 641 6.79 -29.23 -24.46
CA LEU A 641 5.51 -29.00 -25.14
C LEU A 641 5.63 -28.35 -26.52
N LEU A 642 6.65 -27.51 -26.75
CA LEU A 642 6.91 -26.86 -28.05
C LEU A 642 7.98 -27.58 -28.82
N GLY A 643 8.71 -28.51 -28.23
CA GLY A 643 9.91 -29.14 -28.77
C GLY A 643 11.07 -28.14 -28.84
N ASP A 644 12.31 -28.66 -29.07
CA ASP A 644 13.51 -27.81 -29.11
C ASP A 644 13.47 -26.78 -30.26
N ALA A 645 12.88 -27.12 -31.39
CA ALA A 645 12.73 -26.19 -32.51
C ALA A 645 11.74 -25.09 -32.22
N GLY A 646 10.58 -25.40 -31.61
CA GLY A 646 9.56 -24.44 -31.23
C GLY A 646 10.06 -23.52 -30.10
N TRP A 647 10.76 -24.08 -29.13
CA TRP A 647 11.38 -23.29 -28.05
C TRP A 647 12.42 -22.30 -28.63
N ARG A 648 13.34 -22.75 -29.47
CA ARG A 648 14.33 -21.88 -30.15
C ARG A 648 13.65 -20.76 -30.92
N ALA A 649 12.63 -21.10 -31.74
CA ALA A 649 11.88 -20.09 -32.50
C ALA A 649 11.24 -19.01 -31.61
N ALA A 650 10.72 -19.40 -30.42
CA ALA A 650 10.17 -18.46 -29.43
C ALA A 650 11.28 -17.56 -28.88
N MET A 651 12.43 -18.09 -28.51
CA MET A 651 13.59 -17.32 -28.03
C MET A 651 14.13 -16.36 -29.08
N ASP A 652 14.26 -16.80 -30.34
CA ASP A 652 14.70 -15.98 -31.46
C ASP A 652 13.77 -14.80 -31.74
N ARG A 653 12.45 -15.01 -31.62
CA ARG A 653 11.46 -13.92 -31.74
C ARG A 653 11.63 -12.91 -30.63
N LEU A 654 11.64 -13.38 -29.38
CA LEU A 654 11.73 -12.50 -28.21
C LEU A 654 13.06 -11.74 -28.19
N ALA A 655 14.17 -12.37 -28.57
CA ALA A 655 15.48 -11.70 -28.67
C ALA A 655 15.46 -10.55 -29.69
N ARG A 656 14.77 -10.74 -30.84
CA ARG A 656 14.61 -9.65 -31.84
C ARG A 656 13.77 -8.49 -31.34
N GLU A 657 12.77 -8.75 -30.50
CA GLU A 657 11.85 -7.75 -29.94
C GLU A 657 12.48 -7.02 -28.73
N THR A 658 13.51 -7.62 -28.10
CA THR A 658 14.16 -7.07 -26.91
C THR A 658 15.21 -6.01 -27.28
N GLN A 659 15.00 -4.76 -26.85
CA GLN A 659 15.92 -3.64 -27.14
C GLN A 659 17.17 -3.66 -26.26
N ASN A 660 17.07 -4.11 -25.00
CA ASN A 660 18.18 -4.19 -24.07
C ASN A 660 19.16 -5.30 -24.48
N GLU A 661 20.40 -4.94 -24.82
CA GLU A 661 21.43 -5.89 -25.30
C GLU A 661 21.78 -6.96 -24.27
N THR A 662 21.87 -6.60 -23.00
CA THR A 662 22.16 -7.57 -21.92
C THR A 662 21.04 -8.58 -21.77
N ALA A 663 19.79 -8.12 -21.77
CA ALA A 663 18.62 -9.00 -21.70
C ALA A 663 18.53 -9.90 -22.96
N ARG A 664 18.78 -9.35 -24.15
CA ARG A 664 18.84 -10.10 -25.40
C ARG A 664 19.88 -11.22 -25.36
N GLY A 665 21.11 -10.93 -24.91
CA GLY A 665 22.17 -11.94 -24.78
C GLY A 665 21.79 -13.07 -23.82
N LYS A 666 21.10 -12.76 -22.71
CA LYS A 666 20.59 -13.77 -21.79
C LYS A 666 19.48 -14.65 -22.42
N ILE A 667 18.58 -14.05 -23.21
CA ILE A 667 17.53 -14.80 -23.92
C ILE A 667 18.18 -15.73 -24.95
N GLU A 668 19.15 -15.25 -25.70
CA GLU A 668 19.90 -16.05 -26.69
C GLU A 668 20.59 -17.26 -26.05
N ALA A 669 21.10 -17.13 -24.84
CA ALA A 669 21.71 -18.23 -24.10
C ALA A 669 20.71 -19.32 -23.66
N LEU A 670 19.40 -19.06 -23.74
CA LEU A 670 18.34 -20.00 -23.37
C LEU A 670 17.79 -20.81 -24.57
N ARG A 671 18.31 -20.59 -25.77
CA ARG A 671 17.92 -21.29 -27.02
C ARG A 671 17.96 -22.80 -26.95
#